data_010bbbeb7ef2dc245a744479b86f0b68
#
_entry.id   010bbbeb7ef2dc245a744479b86f0b68
#
_cell.length_a   1.000
_cell.length_b   1.000
_cell.length_c   1.000
_cell.angle_alpha   90.00
_cell.angle_beta   90.00
_cell.angle_gamma   90.00
#
_symmetry.space_group_name_H-M   'P 1'
#
loop_
_entity.id
_entity.type
_entity.pdbx_description
1 polymer ?
#
loop_
_entity_poly.entity_id
_entity_poly.type
_entity_poly.pdbx_seq_one_letter_code
_entity_poly.pdbx_strand_id
1 'polypeptide(L)'
;MDLRYHEIIAVNVAPFLYLLAAGAYAAPVEFNRDIRPILSDRCFICHGPDAGTRKIKLRLDSEAAMLADLGGHKAVTPGDAEASELVKRITADKPALRMPPPYSGLKLNAREIELLRQWVREGAKWQKHWSLIPPARPDLPAVQNKQWPLNPIDRFVLARLEREGMQPSKEADRATLIRRVSLDLTGIPPTPAEVDAFINDPASDAYEKVVDRFLTSHRYGERMAARWLDAARYADTNGYQSDGERMMWRWRDWVIQAFNKNKPFDEFTVEQLAGDLLPGSTTNQKIATAFNRNHRGNGEGGIVPEEYMVEYAADRMETMSTVWLGSTIGCARCHNHKYDPFTQKDYYQLFAYFNNIADRGRYFKYGNTPPFMPAPTPEEQAKLDAMDRKLSDAEKRYQDLDARIESSLRDWVNALPNAKPADWAVSRGLVAAIPQQTFDGSKYYDAGKLRAFGYLDSFSISAWINPAAPTGAIVTKGKDVAEEAGIGLVMQNGKLQLNLVLRWLDDSLRVETRDAIPLNKWQHVVATYDSSRLASGIRIYVDGREMPLKILVDELNQDFRTAEPWRIGGGFGKDFLFRGSMDEVRIYGRKLNAEEAGMLGIRDSLNQLASRPARSKAEQSKLRFAFLEEHADAEIRQAWKERNDLREQRERLIASFPTVMVMEEMPKVRDTFLLVRGAYDKPGERVTPNVPAVLPRVADGMPNNRLALARWMVDPANPLTSRVIVNRFWQTYFGTGLVKTVEDFGSQGEWPSHPDLLDWLAVQFSTSGWDVKAIQKMIVMSATYRQTSRAAPDLQQKDPENRLLARGPRMRLPAETVRDQALAISGLLVERTGGPSVKPYQPAGLWKELTGGADYERDKGPALYRRSLYTFWKRTSPPPAMMNFDAAGRETCIVRENRTNTPLQALNLMNDVTYLEASRKMAERMMLEGGATPADRLAYGFKLATSRNPRGKETEVLLDSFRHQLDLYQTDRGAAAKLLSQGDSPSDSKLNASELAAYATVASLILNLDETITKQ
;
A
#
# COMPACT_ATOMS: atom_id res chain seq x y z
N MET A 1 23.80 -43.79 -58.53
CA MET A 1 24.10 -45.18 -58.96
C MET A 1 23.32 -46.03 -58.06
N ASP A 2 22.16 -46.40 -58.48
CA ASP A 2 21.66 -47.72 -58.94
C ASP A 2 21.50 -48.74 -57.80
N LEU A 3 20.27 -49.01 -57.48
CA LEU A 3 19.25 -49.98 -57.99
C LEU A 3 19.62 -51.46 -57.71
N ARG A 4 18.77 -52.19 -56.95
CA ARG A 4 17.72 -53.17 -57.39
C ARG A 4 17.46 -54.20 -56.27
N TYR A 5 16.23 -54.39 -55.90
CA TYR A 5 15.26 -55.48 -56.21
C TYR A 5 15.57 -56.89 -55.72
N HIS A 6 14.67 -57.47 -54.91
CA HIS A 6 13.74 -58.59 -55.19
C HIS A 6 13.11 -59.05 -53.85
N GLU A 7 11.86 -59.02 -53.76
CA GLU A 7 10.71 -59.92 -54.07
C GLU A 7 10.46 -61.06 -53.09
N ILE A 8 9.29 -60.99 -52.49
CA ILE A 8 8.18 -61.95 -52.30
C ILE A 8 8.43 -63.24 -51.53
N ILE A 9 7.66 -63.48 -50.47
CA ILE A 9 6.72 -64.59 -50.25
C ILE A 9 5.57 -64.22 -49.38
N ALA A 10 4.36 -64.31 -49.91
CA ALA A 10 3.08 -64.18 -49.18
C ALA A 10 2.73 -65.54 -48.53
N VAL A 11 2.40 -65.55 -47.25
CA VAL A 11 1.62 -66.62 -46.61
C VAL A 11 0.39 -66.02 -45.96
N ASN A 12 -0.77 -66.31 -46.57
CA ASN A 12 -2.10 -66.08 -46.04
C ASN A 12 -2.31 -66.90 -44.75
N VAL A 13 -2.54 -66.24 -43.63
CA VAL A 13 -3.26 -66.78 -42.48
C VAL A 13 -4.19 -65.70 -41.95
N ALA A 14 -5.49 -65.84 -42.25
CA ALA A 14 -6.53 -65.10 -41.55
C ALA A 14 -6.72 -65.69 -40.17
N PRO A 15 -6.74 -64.86 -39.13
CA PRO A 15 -7.55 -65.12 -37.96
C PRO A 15 -8.49 -64.01 -37.61
N PHE A 16 -9.64 -64.36 -37.21
CA PHE A 16 -10.68 -63.66 -36.49
C PHE A 16 -10.15 -62.47 -35.64
N LEU A 17 -10.36 -61.25 -36.10
CA LEU A 17 -10.33 -60.04 -35.26
C LEU A 17 -11.73 -59.82 -34.69
N TYR A 18 -11.90 -60.23 -33.43
CA TYR A 18 -12.94 -59.65 -32.58
C TYR A 18 -12.58 -58.17 -32.36
N LEU A 19 -13.23 -57.27 -33.04
CA LEU A 19 -13.26 -55.85 -32.71
C LEU A 19 -14.04 -55.71 -31.41
N LEU A 20 -13.35 -55.69 -30.30
CA LEU A 20 -13.78 -55.03 -29.09
C LEU A 20 -13.69 -53.53 -29.37
N ALA A 21 -14.79 -52.96 -29.87
CA ALA A 21 -15.03 -51.56 -29.80
C ALA A 21 -15.25 -51.19 -28.34
N ALA A 22 -14.14 -50.95 -27.61
CA ALA A 22 -14.20 -50.17 -26.40
C ALA A 22 -14.61 -48.76 -26.80
N GLY A 23 -15.93 -48.49 -26.79
CA GLY A 23 -16.46 -47.15 -26.87
C GLY A 23 -15.79 -46.33 -25.74
N ALA A 24 -14.85 -45.47 -26.09
CA ALA A 24 -14.41 -44.42 -25.22
C ALA A 24 -15.66 -43.59 -24.88
N TYR A 25 -16.28 -43.89 -23.74
CA TYR A 25 -17.27 -42.99 -23.17
C TYR A 25 -16.57 -41.64 -22.99
N ALA A 26 -16.78 -40.73 -23.94
CA ALA A 26 -16.40 -39.34 -23.74
C ALA A 26 -16.98 -38.90 -22.39
N ALA A 27 -16.17 -38.31 -21.54
CA ALA A 27 -16.65 -37.77 -20.25
C ALA A 27 -17.83 -36.84 -20.54
N PRO A 28 -18.90 -36.86 -19.72
CA PRO A 28 -20.05 -36.00 -19.92
C PRO A 28 -19.64 -34.54 -20.00
N VAL A 29 -20.32 -33.76 -20.84
CA VAL A 29 -20.02 -32.33 -21.02
C VAL A 29 -20.47 -31.58 -19.80
N GLU A 30 -19.52 -30.86 -19.14
CA GLU A 30 -19.79 -30.02 -18.00
C GLU A 30 -19.92 -28.55 -18.40
N PHE A 31 -21.05 -27.94 -18.02
CA PHE A 31 -21.38 -26.59 -18.44
C PHE A 31 -20.29 -25.54 -18.08
N ASN A 32 -19.81 -25.52 -16.85
CA ASN A 32 -18.81 -24.55 -16.42
C ASN A 32 -17.42 -24.80 -17.06
N ARG A 33 -17.05 -26.07 -17.32
CA ARG A 33 -15.75 -26.43 -17.90
C ARG A 33 -15.72 -26.28 -19.43
N ASP A 34 -16.77 -26.76 -20.11
CA ASP A 34 -16.72 -26.98 -21.56
C ASP A 34 -17.58 -25.98 -22.34
N ILE A 35 -18.70 -25.51 -21.80
CA ILE A 35 -19.70 -24.71 -22.49
C ILE A 35 -19.64 -23.25 -22.15
N ARG A 36 -19.58 -22.90 -20.86
CA ARG A 36 -19.57 -21.51 -20.43
C ARG A 36 -18.41 -20.70 -21.02
N PRO A 37 -17.14 -21.19 -21.11
CA PRO A 37 -16.06 -20.46 -21.77
C PRO A 37 -16.38 -20.13 -23.24
N ILE A 38 -17.02 -21.07 -23.96
CA ILE A 38 -17.43 -20.85 -25.37
C ILE A 38 -18.49 -19.74 -25.45
N LEU A 39 -19.53 -19.83 -24.60
CA LEU A 39 -20.58 -18.83 -24.55
C LEU A 39 -20.08 -17.45 -24.15
N SER A 40 -19.22 -17.39 -23.12
CA SER A 40 -18.65 -16.16 -22.63
C SER A 40 -17.83 -15.45 -23.71
N ASP A 41 -16.93 -16.18 -24.37
CA ASP A 41 -15.98 -15.61 -25.32
C ASP A 41 -16.61 -15.31 -26.70
N ARG A 42 -17.59 -16.13 -27.13
CA ARG A 42 -18.16 -16.04 -28.48
C ARG A 42 -19.54 -15.39 -28.54
N CYS A 43 -20.32 -15.40 -27.44
CA CYS A 43 -21.74 -15.06 -27.47
C CYS A 43 -22.12 -13.91 -26.52
N PHE A 44 -21.53 -13.79 -25.32
CA PHE A 44 -21.97 -12.83 -24.29
C PHE A 44 -21.82 -11.38 -24.70
N ILE A 45 -20.93 -11.05 -25.63
CA ILE A 45 -20.81 -9.69 -26.15
C ILE A 45 -22.15 -9.15 -26.73
N CYS A 46 -23.00 -10.04 -27.26
CA CYS A 46 -24.31 -9.70 -27.82
C CYS A 46 -25.49 -10.32 -27.06
N HIS A 47 -25.24 -11.38 -26.27
CA HIS A 47 -26.26 -12.17 -25.58
C HIS A 47 -25.97 -12.33 -24.08
N GLY A 48 -25.12 -11.46 -23.50
CA GLY A 48 -24.74 -11.47 -22.12
C GLY A 48 -25.60 -10.62 -21.18
N PRO A 49 -25.15 -10.37 -19.94
CA PRO A 49 -25.92 -9.66 -18.92
C PRO A 49 -26.13 -8.18 -19.22
N ASP A 50 -25.25 -7.52 -19.96
CA ASP A 50 -25.34 -6.10 -20.24
C ASP A 50 -26.46 -5.77 -21.26
N ALA A 51 -27.51 -5.09 -20.80
CA ALA A 51 -28.63 -4.68 -21.62
C ALA A 51 -28.26 -3.66 -22.73
N GLY A 52 -27.20 -2.86 -22.48
CA GLY A 52 -26.75 -1.83 -23.42
C GLY A 52 -26.07 -2.38 -24.66
N THR A 53 -25.43 -3.53 -24.58
CA THR A 53 -24.74 -4.18 -25.71
C THR A 53 -25.56 -5.27 -26.37
N ARG A 54 -26.61 -5.77 -25.71
CA ARG A 54 -27.47 -6.80 -26.26
C ARG A 54 -28.14 -6.35 -27.56
N LYS A 55 -28.05 -7.20 -28.60
CA LYS A 55 -28.66 -6.93 -29.90
C LYS A 55 -30.11 -7.38 -30.00
N ILE A 56 -30.51 -8.38 -29.19
CA ILE A 56 -31.87 -8.91 -29.08
C ILE A 56 -32.21 -9.27 -27.63
N LYS A 57 -33.44 -9.60 -27.32
CA LYS A 57 -33.89 -9.96 -25.95
C LYS A 57 -33.30 -11.27 -25.43
N LEU A 58 -32.74 -12.13 -26.30
CA LEU A 58 -32.13 -13.40 -25.88
C LEU A 58 -30.90 -13.17 -25.02
N ARG A 59 -30.88 -13.86 -23.90
CA ARG A 59 -29.70 -13.97 -22.98
C ARG A 59 -29.22 -15.43 -22.96
N LEU A 60 -27.91 -15.62 -23.07
CA LEU A 60 -27.26 -16.93 -22.97
C LEU A 60 -26.48 -17.10 -21.66
N ASP A 61 -26.50 -16.07 -20.81
CA ASP A 61 -25.92 -16.07 -19.46
C ASP A 61 -26.91 -16.48 -18.36
N SER A 62 -28.16 -16.78 -18.71
CA SER A 62 -29.24 -17.14 -17.80
C SER A 62 -30.01 -18.35 -18.33
N GLU A 63 -30.16 -19.37 -17.47
CA GLU A 63 -30.91 -20.59 -17.82
C GLU A 63 -32.34 -20.28 -18.23
N ALA A 64 -33.06 -19.51 -17.42
CA ALA A 64 -34.44 -19.16 -17.68
C ALA A 64 -34.65 -18.44 -19.05
N ALA A 65 -33.72 -17.54 -19.38
CA ALA A 65 -33.76 -16.79 -20.64
C ALA A 65 -33.37 -17.66 -21.85
N MET A 66 -32.45 -18.59 -21.67
CA MET A 66 -32.00 -19.51 -22.72
C MET A 66 -33.06 -20.53 -23.07
N LEU A 67 -33.85 -20.98 -22.11
CA LEU A 67 -34.94 -21.94 -22.27
C LEU A 67 -36.29 -21.28 -22.59
N ALA A 68 -36.38 -19.95 -22.58
CA ALA A 68 -37.60 -19.21 -22.84
C ALA A 68 -38.09 -19.41 -24.28
N ASP A 69 -39.41 -19.34 -24.50
CA ASP A 69 -40.01 -19.28 -25.80
C ASP A 69 -39.76 -17.91 -26.47
N LEU A 70 -39.19 -17.91 -27.63
CA LEU A 70 -38.85 -16.75 -28.44
C LEU A 70 -39.85 -16.45 -29.56
N GLY A 71 -41.09 -16.92 -29.43
CA GLY A 71 -42.13 -16.78 -30.43
C GLY A 71 -42.26 -18.04 -31.29
N GLY A 72 -42.49 -19.18 -30.64
CA GLY A 72 -42.68 -20.48 -31.26
C GLY A 72 -41.40 -21.30 -31.47
N HIS A 73 -40.27 -20.84 -30.95
CA HIS A 73 -39.01 -21.58 -30.94
C HIS A 73 -38.19 -21.24 -29.68
N LYS A 74 -37.26 -22.11 -29.30
CA LYS A 74 -36.37 -21.92 -28.14
C LYS A 74 -34.94 -21.81 -28.61
N ALA A 75 -34.14 -20.99 -27.90
CA ALA A 75 -32.70 -20.94 -28.14
C ALA A 75 -32.04 -22.30 -27.87
N VAL A 76 -32.43 -22.94 -26.78
CA VAL A 76 -32.00 -24.30 -26.41
C VAL A 76 -33.22 -25.12 -26.05
N THR A 77 -33.37 -26.28 -26.68
CA THR A 77 -34.35 -27.31 -26.34
C THR A 77 -33.60 -28.48 -25.74
N PRO A 78 -33.65 -28.69 -24.40
CA PRO A 78 -32.88 -29.75 -23.73
C PRO A 78 -33.20 -31.13 -24.33
N GLY A 79 -32.12 -31.89 -24.66
CA GLY A 79 -32.24 -33.23 -25.27
C GLY A 79 -32.41 -33.24 -26.78
N ASP A 80 -32.74 -32.10 -27.39
CA ASP A 80 -32.98 -32.02 -28.85
C ASP A 80 -32.12 -30.93 -29.52
N ALA A 81 -30.98 -31.37 -30.05
CA ALA A 81 -30.05 -30.47 -30.72
C ALA A 81 -30.63 -29.91 -32.05
N GLU A 82 -31.45 -30.67 -32.76
CA GLU A 82 -31.97 -30.25 -34.03
C GLU A 82 -33.18 -29.28 -33.89
N ALA A 83 -33.92 -29.35 -32.79
CA ALA A 83 -34.95 -28.35 -32.43
C ALA A 83 -34.35 -27.05 -31.90
N SER A 84 -33.10 -27.06 -31.38
CA SER A 84 -32.45 -25.93 -30.76
C SER A 84 -31.99 -24.88 -31.78
N GLU A 85 -32.48 -23.63 -31.64
CA GLU A 85 -32.08 -22.54 -32.54
C GLU A 85 -30.59 -22.18 -32.42
N LEU A 86 -30.00 -22.32 -31.23
CA LEU A 86 -28.57 -22.18 -31.03
C LEU A 86 -27.78 -23.08 -31.99
N VAL A 87 -28.09 -24.37 -32.03
CA VAL A 87 -27.41 -25.34 -32.90
C VAL A 87 -27.62 -25.01 -34.36
N LYS A 88 -28.83 -24.69 -34.77
CA LYS A 88 -29.16 -24.27 -36.16
C LYS A 88 -28.32 -23.07 -36.58
N ARG A 89 -28.17 -22.08 -35.71
CA ARG A 89 -27.40 -20.84 -35.98
C ARG A 89 -25.91 -21.05 -36.05
N ILE A 90 -25.31 -21.84 -35.15
CA ILE A 90 -23.86 -22.06 -35.14
C ILE A 90 -23.41 -22.98 -36.30
N THR A 91 -24.31 -23.78 -36.88
CA THR A 91 -24.04 -24.67 -38.01
C THR A 91 -24.56 -24.14 -39.36
N ALA A 92 -25.17 -22.95 -39.40
CA ALA A 92 -25.74 -22.39 -40.60
C ALA A 92 -24.68 -22.09 -41.67
N ASP A 93 -24.90 -22.57 -42.90
CA ASP A 93 -24.04 -22.27 -44.07
C ASP A 93 -24.20 -20.82 -44.53
N LYS A 94 -25.44 -20.30 -44.48
CA LYS A 94 -25.75 -18.93 -44.91
C LYS A 94 -25.17 -17.91 -43.92
N PRO A 95 -24.26 -17.00 -44.36
CA PRO A 95 -23.66 -16.01 -43.49
C PRO A 95 -24.65 -15.14 -42.71
N ALA A 96 -25.80 -14.81 -43.29
CA ALA A 96 -26.84 -13.99 -42.66
C ALA A 96 -27.56 -14.70 -41.48
N LEU A 97 -27.48 -16.03 -41.41
CA LEU A 97 -28.12 -16.84 -40.37
C LEU A 97 -27.10 -17.33 -39.34
N ARG A 98 -25.80 -17.26 -39.67
CA ARG A 98 -24.75 -17.84 -38.86
C ARG A 98 -24.49 -17.01 -37.59
N MET A 99 -24.25 -17.70 -36.49
CA MET A 99 -23.78 -17.12 -35.21
C MET A 99 -22.45 -17.76 -34.79
N PRO A 100 -21.47 -16.97 -34.30
CA PRO A 100 -21.45 -15.51 -34.33
C PRO A 100 -21.53 -14.92 -35.74
N PRO A 101 -22.12 -13.73 -35.90
CA PRO A 101 -22.26 -13.13 -37.23
C PRO A 101 -20.89 -12.73 -37.80
N PRO A 102 -20.64 -12.88 -39.13
CA PRO A 102 -19.33 -12.61 -39.71
C PRO A 102 -18.75 -11.25 -39.44
N TYR A 103 -19.55 -10.21 -39.30
CA TYR A 103 -19.08 -8.84 -38.99
C TYR A 103 -18.53 -8.68 -37.57
N SER A 104 -18.78 -9.65 -36.67
CA SER A 104 -18.25 -9.61 -35.31
C SER A 104 -16.76 -9.99 -35.24
N GLY A 105 -16.20 -10.60 -36.27
CA GLY A 105 -14.86 -11.19 -36.29
C GLY A 105 -14.72 -12.46 -35.43
N LEU A 106 -15.75 -12.86 -34.69
CA LEU A 106 -15.74 -14.06 -33.85
C LEU A 106 -16.10 -15.29 -34.67
N LYS A 107 -15.48 -16.45 -34.38
CA LYS A 107 -15.70 -17.72 -35.03
C LYS A 107 -15.69 -18.86 -34.03
N LEU A 108 -16.54 -19.84 -34.22
CA LEU A 108 -16.48 -21.11 -33.51
C LEU A 108 -15.64 -22.10 -34.33
N ASN A 109 -14.82 -22.89 -33.70
CA ASN A 109 -14.16 -24.04 -34.32
C ASN A 109 -15.03 -25.30 -34.27
N ALA A 110 -14.64 -26.34 -35.00
CA ALA A 110 -15.43 -27.57 -35.09
C ALA A 110 -15.64 -28.27 -33.74
N ARG A 111 -14.63 -28.21 -32.84
CA ARG A 111 -14.72 -28.77 -31.48
C ARG A 111 -15.71 -27.99 -30.61
N GLU A 112 -15.67 -26.67 -30.66
CA GLU A 112 -16.61 -25.82 -29.92
C GLU A 112 -18.06 -26.06 -30.36
N ILE A 113 -18.30 -26.20 -31.67
CA ILE A 113 -19.62 -26.54 -32.23
C ILE A 113 -20.10 -27.92 -31.72
N GLU A 114 -19.24 -28.93 -31.74
CA GLU A 114 -19.60 -30.28 -31.28
C GLU A 114 -19.88 -30.33 -29.79
N LEU A 115 -19.08 -29.64 -28.97
CA LEU A 115 -19.34 -29.52 -27.54
C LEU A 115 -20.70 -28.89 -27.22
N LEU A 116 -21.06 -27.81 -27.91
CA LEU A 116 -22.36 -27.17 -27.75
C LEU A 116 -23.51 -28.10 -28.18
N ARG A 117 -23.32 -28.85 -29.29
CA ARG A 117 -24.31 -29.82 -29.78
C ARG A 117 -24.46 -30.99 -28.79
N GLN A 118 -23.38 -31.55 -28.32
CA GLN A 118 -23.35 -32.64 -27.34
C GLN A 118 -23.98 -32.21 -26.00
N TRP A 119 -23.67 -31.01 -25.49
CA TRP A 119 -24.28 -30.47 -24.28
C TRP A 119 -25.83 -30.40 -24.41
N VAL A 120 -26.32 -29.93 -25.56
CA VAL A 120 -27.77 -29.88 -25.80
C VAL A 120 -28.39 -31.28 -25.82
N ARG A 121 -27.74 -32.28 -26.48
CA ARG A 121 -28.18 -33.69 -26.50
C ARG A 121 -28.19 -34.31 -25.10
N GLU A 122 -27.25 -33.94 -24.23
CA GLU A 122 -27.18 -34.43 -22.86
C GLU A 122 -28.16 -33.75 -21.91
N GLY A 123 -29.07 -32.93 -22.43
CA GLY A 123 -30.13 -32.29 -21.69
C GLY A 123 -29.83 -30.84 -21.26
N ALA A 124 -28.82 -30.22 -21.84
CA ALA A 124 -28.46 -28.80 -21.64
C ALA A 124 -28.40 -28.39 -20.17
N LYS A 125 -27.81 -29.23 -19.34
CA LYS A 125 -27.72 -28.99 -17.90
C LYS A 125 -26.94 -27.69 -17.59
N TRP A 126 -27.62 -26.75 -16.92
CA TRP A 126 -27.05 -25.48 -16.51
C TRP A 126 -26.35 -25.60 -15.17
N GLN A 127 -25.31 -24.80 -14.95
CA GLN A 127 -24.66 -24.62 -13.67
C GLN A 127 -24.48 -23.13 -13.39
N LYS A 128 -24.65 -22.70 -12.13
CA LYS A 128 -24.18 -21.38 -11.68
C LYS A 128 -22.68 -21.30 -11.93
N HIS A 129 -22.13 -20.11 -12.17
CA HIS A 129 -20.68 -19.97 -12.35
C HIS A 129 -19.93 -20.57 -11.16
N TRP A 130 -18.90 -21.36 -11.43
CA TRP A 130 -18.18 -22.12 -10.39
C TRP A 130 -17.67 -21.24 -9.24
N SER A 131 -17.16 -20.04 -9.56
CA SER A 131 -16.62 -19.12 -8.57
C SER A 131 -17.69 -18.49 -7.66
N LEU A 132 -18.96 -18.55 -8.06
CA LEU A 132 -20.11 -18.04 -7.28
C LEU A 132 -20.83 -19.13 -6.46
N ILE A 133 -20.32 -20.36 -6.51
CA ILE A 133 -20.78 -21.48 -5.67
C ILE A 133 -19.82 -21.56 -4.46
N PRO A 134 -20.33 -21.57 -3.21
CA PRO A 134 -19.47 -21.74 -2.06
C PRO A 134 -18.57 -22.98 -2.18
N PRO A 135 -17.28 -22.89 -1.78
CA PRO A 135 -16.39 -24.05 -1.88
C PRO A 135 -16.87 -25.18 -0.95
N ALA A 136 -16.93 -26.38 -1.49
CA ALA A 136 -17.20 -27.59 -0.73
C ALA A 136 -15.90 -28.39 -0.57
N ARG A 137 -15.76 -29.15 0.50
CA ARG A 137 -14.58 -29.99 0.71
C ARG A 137 -14.72 -31.28 -0.09
N PRO A 138 -13.97 -31.45 -1.20
CA PRO A 138 -14.01 -32.69 -1.95
C PRO A 138 -13.34 -33.84 -1.19
N ASP A 139 -13.77 -35.06 -1.47
CA ASP A 139 -13.06 -36.25 -1.01
C ASP A 139 -11.69 -36.36 -1.67
N LEU A 140 -10.74 -36.94 -0.93
CA LEU A 140 -9.40 -37.17 -1.49
C LEU A 140 -9.46 -38.24 -2.59
N PRO A 141 -9.04 -37.92 -3.84
CA PRO A 141 -9.14 -38.86 -4.93
C PRO A 141 -8.30 -40.12 -4.70
N ALA A 142 -8.81 -41.25 -5.19
CA ALA A 142 -8.03 -42.46 -5.25
C ALA A 142 -6.93 -42.34 -6.31
N VAL A 143 -5.73 -42.86 -6.02
CA VAL A 143 -4.56 -42.82 -6.91
C VAL A 143 -3.95 -44.21 -7.00
N GLN A 144 -3.34 -44.55 -8.15
CA GLN A 144 -2.68 -45.83 -8.39
C GLN A 144 -1.34 -45.89 -7.61
N ASN A 145 -0.49 -44.90 -7.73
CA ASN A 145 0.77 -44.80 -7.00
C ASN A 145 0.54 -44.20 -5.61
N LYS A 146 0.33 -45.10 -4.62
CA LYS A 146 0.08 -44.69 -3.22
C LYS A 146 1.33 -44.24 -2.45
N GLN A 147 2.53 -44.42 -3.02
CA GLN A 147 3.79 -44.08 -2.34
C GLN A 147 4.29 -42.65 -2.62
N TRP A 148 3.87 -42.04 -3.74
CA TRP A 148 4.33 -40.70 -4.12
C TRP A 148 3.72 -39.56 -3.28
N PRO A 149 2.40 -39.58 -2.93
CA PRO A 149 1.81 -38.51 -2.16
C PRO A 149 2.37 -38.41 -0.74
N LEU A 150 2.83 -37.22 -0.35
CA LEU A 150 3.26 -36.87 1.00
C LEU A 150 2.14 -36.22 1.81
N ASN A 151 1.22 -35.53 1.13
CA ASN A 151 0.07 -34.87 1.76
C ASN A 151 -1.15 -34.84 0.82
N PRO A 152 -2.30 -34.27 1.26
CA PRO A 152 -3.52 -34.22 0.43
C PRO A 152 -3.35 -33.55 -0.93
N ILE A 153 -2.53 -32.49 -1.06
CA ILE A 153 -2.27 -31.79 -2.34
C ILE A 153 -1.85 -32.78 -3.42
N ASP A 154 -0.94 -33.68 -3.06
CA ASP A 154 -0.33 -34.61 -3.99
C ASP A 154 -1.32 -35.61 -4.57
N ARG A 155 -2.37 -35.97 -3.81
CA ARG A 155 -3.41 -36.89 -4.29
C ARG A 155 -4.23 -36.24 -5.43
N PHE A 156 -4.58 -34.97 -5.30
CA PHE A 156 -5.28 -34.26 -6.36
C PHE A 156 -4.42 -34.09 -7.60
N VAL A 157 -3.15 -33.74 -7.44
CA VAL A 157 -2.22 -33.57 -8.55
C VAL A 157 -1.96 -34.90 -9.24
N LEU A 158 -1.66 -35.96 -8.48
CA LEU A 158 -1.38 -37.29 -9.02
C LEU A 158 -2.60 -37.89 -9.76
N ALA A 159 -3.80 -37.78 -9.18
CA ALA A 159 -5.02 -38.25 -9.84
C ALA A 159 -5.27 -37.53 -11.19
N ARG A 160 -4.88 -36.25 -11.29
CA ARG A 160 -4.94 -35.51 -12.56
C ARG A 160 -3.87 -36.02 -13.53
N LEU A 161 -2.65 -36.21 -13.08
CA LEU A 161 -1.56 -36.72 -13.93
C LEU A 161 -1.88 -38.13 -14.46
N GLU A 162 -2.37 -39.01 -13.60
CA GLU A 162 -2.76 -40.38 -13.99
C GLU A 162 -3.86 -40.39 -15.06
N ARG A 163 -4.84 -39.51 -14.97
CA ARG A 163 -5.89 -39.32 -16.00
C ARG A 163 -5.33 -38.84 -17.35
N GLU A 164 -4.30 -38.01 -17.33
CA GLU A 164 -3.65 -37.49 -18.54
C GLU A 164 -2.51 -38.41 -19.03
N GLY A 165 -2.33 -39.59 -18.42
CA GLY A 165 -1.26 -40.52 -18.77
C GLY A 165 0.15 -39.97 -18.55
N MET A 166 0.31 -39.10 -17.55
CA MET A 166 1.57 -38.46 -17.20
C MET A 166 2.08 -38.97 -15.85
N GLN A 167 3.39 -38.91 -15.67
CA GLN A 167 4.03 -39.27 -14.42
C GLN A 167 4.69 -38.03 -13.79
N PRO A 168 4.65 -37.88 -12.45
CA PRO A 168 5.37 -36.81 -11.77
C PRO A 168 6.87 -36.99 -11.91
N SER A 169 7.61 -35.90 -11.91
CA SER A 169 9.08 -35.92 -11.87
C SER A 169 9.56 -36.40 -10.49
N LYS A 170 10.79 -36.91 -10.47
CA LYS A 170 11.43 -37.27 -9.19
C LYS A 170 11.67 -36.07 -8.30
N GLU A 171 11.91 -36.32 -7.03
CA GLU A 171 12.30 -35.29 -6.07
C GLU A 171 13.59 -34.57 -6.49
N ALA A 172 13.69 -33.27 -6.27
CA ALA A 172 14.90 -32.49 -6.48
C ALA A 172 15.99 -32.89 -5.44
N ASP A 173 17.24 -32.61 -5.77
CA ASP A 173 18.34 -32.82 -4.81
C ASP A 173 18.23 -31.83 -3.62
N ARG A 174 18.90 -32.20 -2.51
CA ARG A 174 18.79 -31.43 -1.25
C ARG A 174 19.29 -29.99 -1.37
N ALA A 175 20.32 -29.72 -2.17
CA ALA A 175 20.81 -28.35 -2.39
C ALA A 175 19.80 -27.51 -3.14
N THR A 176 19.15 -28.06 -4.16
CA THR A 176 18.04 -27.41 -4.88
C THR A 176 16.86 -27.14 -3.96
N LEU A 177 16.48 -28.12 -3.11
CA LEU A 177 15.34 -27.95 -2.19
C LEU A 177 15.55 -26.86 -1.16
N ILE A 178 16.72 -26.83 -0.48
CA ILE A 178 16.96 -25.79 0.53
C ILE A 178 17.06 -24.40 -0.10
N ARG A 179 17.69 -24.25 -1.27
CA ARG A 179 17.75 -22.98 -1.99
C ARG A 179 16.36 -22.51 -2.40
N ARG A 180 15.54 -23.40 -2.97
CA ARG A 180 14.16 -23.09 -3.39
C ARG A 180 13.32 -22.59 -2.22
N VAL A 181 13.27 -23.35 -1.14
CA VAL A 181 12.42 -23.02 0.01
C VAL A 181 12.93 -21.81 0.79
N SER A 182 14.25 -21.58 0.85
CA SER A 182 14.82 -20.36 1.43
C SER A 182 14.38 -19.12 0.67
N LEU A 183 14.54 -19.10 -0.66
CA LEU A 183 14.11 -18.00 -1.52
C LEU A 183 12.60 -17.76 -1.46
N ASP A 184 11.81 -18.83 -1.35
CA ASP A 184 10.35 -18.73 -1.29
C ASP A 184 9.84 -18.16 0.04
N LEU A 185 10.40 -18.63 1.16
CA LEU A 185 9.92 -18.25 2.50
C LEU A 185 10.63 -17.03 3.08
N THR A 186 11.88 -16.77 2.68
CA THR A 186 12.68 -15.67 3.26
C THR A 186 13.10 -14.61 2.25
N GLY A 187 13.08 -14.93 0.95
CA GLY A 187 13.50 -14.03 -0.13
C GLY A 187 15.02 -13.88 -0.28
N ILE A 188 15.82 -14.67 0.44
CA ILE A 188 17.29 -14.70 0.31
C ILE A 188 17.80 -16.17 0.24
N PRO A 189 18.96 -16.42 -0.37
CA PRO A 189 19.52 -17.75 -0.42
C PRO A 189 20.00 -18.22 0.97
N PRO A 190 20.07 -19.54 1.20
CA PRO A 190 20.67 -20.07 2.42
C PRO A 190 22.18 -19.84 2.41
N THR A 191 22.77 -19.77 3.60
CA THR A 191 24.23 -19.72 3.75
C THR A 191 24.87 -21.08 3.41
N PRO A 192 26.15 -21.12 3.02
CA PRO A 192 26.86 -22.39 2.80
C PRO A 192 26.77 -23.35 3.99
N ALA A 193 26.87 -22.83 5.21
CA ALA A 193 26.75 -23.63 6.43
C ALA A 193 25.34 -24.26 6.60
N GLU A 194 24.28 -23.51 6.29
CA GLU A 194 22.91 -24.05 6.31
C GLU A 194 22.69 -25.12 5.25
N VAL A 195 23.29 -24.93 4.07
CA VAL A 195 23.27 -25.94 2.99
C VAL A 195 23.96 -27.20 3.43
N ASP A 196 25.18 -27.10 3.97
CA ASP A 196 25.97 -28.28 4.43
C ASP A 196 25.29 -29.01 5.60
N ALA A 197 24.74 -28.23 6.55
CA ALA A 197 23.99 -28.82 7.65
C ALA A 197 22.78 -29.65 7.18
N PHE A 198 22.02 -29.10 6.22
CA PHE A 198 20.87 -29.82 5.68
C PHE A 198 21.27 -31.02 4.82
N ILE A 199 22.29 -30.90 3.95
CA ILE A 199 22.74 -32.02 3.09
C ILE A 199 23.20 -33.22 3.94
N ASN A 200 23.89 -32.93 5.03
CA ASN A 200 24.49 -33.97 5.90
C ASN A 200 23.56 -34.46 7.02
N ASP A 201 22.36 -33.88 7.20
CA ASP A 201 21.39 -34.33 8.20
C ASP A 201 20.70 -35.64 7.71
N PRO A 202 20.93 -36.83 8.35
CA PRO A 202 20.33 -38.08 7.94
C PRO A 202 18.87 -38.26 8.39
N ALA A 203 18.33 -37.33 9.18
CA ALA A 203 16.99 -37.45 9.75
C ALA A 203 15.90 -37.39 8.65
N SER A 204 14.87 -38.19 8.77
CA SER A 204 13.75 -38.23 7.83
C SER A 204 12.95 -36.92 7.82
N ASP A 205 12.98 -36.17 8.93
CA ASP A 205 12.32 -34.88 9.12
C ASP A 205 13.26 -33.67 8.83
N ALA A 206 14.47 -33.91 8.30
CA ALA A 206 15.46 -32.85 8.04
C ALA A 206 14.89 -31.68 7.19
N TYR A 207 14.11 -32.01 6.16
CA TYR A 207 13.48 -30.95 5.32
C TYR A 207 12.40 -30.17 6.07
N GLU A 208 11.59 -30.83 6.88
CA GLU A 208 10.57 -30.16 7.69
C GLU A 208 11.19 -29.19 8.71
N LYS A 209 12.29 -29.61 9.38
CA LYS A 209 13.05 -28.70 10.28
C LYS A 209 13.56 -27.45 9.56
N VAL A 210 14.02 -27.58 8.32
CA VAL A 210 14.42 -26.42 7.50
C VAL A 210 13.24 -25.52 7.20
N VAL A 211 12.09 -26.07 6.81
CA VAL A 211 10.85 -25.33 6.54
C VAL A 211 10.39 -24.56 7.79
N ASP A 212 10.34 -25.22 8.94
CA ASP A 212 9.90 -24.61 10.21
C ASP A 212 10.85 -23.47 10.64
N ARG A 213 12.15 -23.66 10.48
CA ARG A 213 13.14 -22.61 10.74
C ARG A 213 12.89 -21.37 9.87
N PHE A 214 12.60 -21.53 8.58
CA PHE A 214 12.33 -20.41 7.69
C PHE A 214 10.99 -19.76 7.96
N LEU A 215 9.96 -20.51 8.30
CA LEU A 215 8.64 -19.96 8.70
C LEU A 215 8.69 -19.16 10.01
N THR A 216 9.63 -19.48 10.91
CA THR A 216 9.83 -18.73 12.17
C THR A 216 10.81 -17.58 12.04
N SER A 217 11.51 -17.47 10.92
CA SER A 217 12.44 -16.37 10.65
C SER A 217 11.72 -15.02 10.53
N HIS A 218 12.32 -13.94 11.08
CA HIS A 218 11.82 -12.57 10.87
C HIS A 218 11.78 -12.16 9.39
N ARG A 219 12.59 -12.78 8.54
CA ARG A 219 12.64 -12.55 7.08
C ARG A 219 11.36 -13.02 6.36
N TYR A 220 10.61 -13.96 6.95
CA TYR A 220 9.36 -14.46 6.39
C TYR A 220 8.33 -13.36 6.18
N GLY A 221 8.09 -12.52 7.21
CA GLY A 221 7.14 -11.41 7.09
C GLY A 221 7.54 -10.39 6.03
N GLU A 222 8.85 -10.09 5.88
CA GLU A 222 9.34 -9.22 4.81
C GLU A 222 9.07 -9.80 3.43
N ARG A 223 9.29 -11.11 3.25
CA ARG A 223 9.03 -11.81 1.97
C ARG A 223 7.55 -11.82 1.61
N MET A 224 6.67 -12.12 2.58
CA MET A 224 5.22 -12.14 2.34
C MET A 224 4.64 -10.73 2.13
N ALA A 225 5.17 -9.73 2.85
CA ALA A 225 4.75 -8.34 2.72
C ALA A 225 5.00 -7.79 1.31
N ALA A 226 6.08 -8.16 0.63
CA ALA A 226 6.43 -7.63 -0.69
C ALA A 226 5.25 -7.71 -1.68
N ARG A 227 4.60 -8.88 -1.76
CA ARG A 227 3.42 -9.10 -2.63
C ARG A 227 2.21 -8.30 -2.18
N TRP A 228 2.03 -8.19 -0.86
CA TRP A 228 0.92 -7.44 -0.30
C TRP A 228 1.05 -5.94 -0.54
N LEU A 229 2.28 -5.41 -0.56
CA LEU A 229 2.55 -4.00 -0.90
C LEU A 229 2.17 -3.67 -2.34
N ASP A 230 2.42 -4.58 -3.29
CA ASP A 230 2.03 -4.40 -4.70
C ASP A 230 0.50 -4.39 -4.85
N ALA A 231 -0.19 -5.34 -4.22
CA ALA A 231 -1.64 -5.38 -4.19
C ALA A 231 -2.25 -4.13 -3.56
N ALA A 232 -1.63 -3.61 -2.51
CA ALA A 232 -2.05 -2.40 -1.80
C ALA A 232 -1.60 -1.09 -2.47
N ARG A 233 -0.86 -1.11 -3.57
CA ARG A 233 -0.33 0.10 -4.24
C ARG A 233 0.58 0.95 -3.34
N TYR A 234 1.32 0.30 -2.40
CA TYR A 234 2.18 1.01 -1.46
C TYR A 234 3.24 1.85 -2.19
N ALA A 235 3.36 3.12 -1.81
CA ALA A 235 4.42 4.00 -2.26
C ALA A 235 4.69 5.10 -1.21
N ASP A 236 5.88 5.68 -1.29
CA ASP A 236 6.32 6.77 -0.42
C ASP A 236 5.94 8.15 -0.98
N THR A 237 5.20 8.18 -2.10
CA THR A 237 4.73 9.41 -2.75
C THR A 237 3.27 9.29 -3.18
N ASN A 238 2.68 10.45 -3.49
CA ASN A 238 1.24 10.57 -3.79
C ASN A 238 0.87 10.12 -5.22
N GLY A 239 1.79 10.20 -6.19
CA GLY A 239 1.49 10.02 -7.61
C GLY A 239 0.98 11.31 -8.27
N TYR A 240 0.42 11.18 -9.45
CA TYR A 240 0.08 12.27 -10.35
C TYR A 240 1.31 13.16 -10.67
N GLN A 241 1.12 14.34 -11.20
CA GLN A 241 2.21 15.19 -11.63
C GLN A 241 3.05 15.75 -10.46
N SER A 242 2.39 16.15 -9.37
CA SER A 242 3.08 16.74 -8.22
C SER A 242 3.88 15.72 -7.40
N ASP A 243 3.43 14.49 -7.35
CA ASP A 243 4.04 13.30 -6.74
C ASP A 243 4.90 13.56 -5.49
N GLY A 244 4.33 14.31 -4.56
CA GLY A 244 4.99 14.70 -3.31
C GLY A 244 5.12 13.54 -2.32
N GLU A 245 6.11 13.61 -1.46
CA GLU A 245 6.42 12.59 -0.46
C GLU A 245 5.30 12.47 0.59
N ARG A 246 5.04 11.24 1.06
CA ARG A 246 4.13 10.90 2.15
C ARG A 246 4.69 9.79 3.03
N MET A 247 4.19 9.67 4.24
CA MET A 247 4.64 8.65 5.20
C MET A 247 3.59 7.54 5.35
N MET A 248 3.87 6.36 4.76
CA MET A 248 3.02 5.16 4.89
C MET A 248 3.76 3.95 5.45
N TRP A 249 5.08 4.08 5.72
CA TRP A 249 5.93 2.96 6.10
C TRP A 249 5.52 2.28 7.42
N ARG A 250 4.81 2.96 8.34
CA ARG A 250 4.27 2.33 9.54
C ARG A 250 3.25 1.24 9.23
N TRP A 251 2.45 1.41 8.16
CA TRP A 251 1.56 0.36 7.67
C TRP A 251 2.33 -0.80 7.04
N ARG A 252 3.37 -0.55 6.26
CA ARG A 252 4.26 -1.61 5.75
C ARG A 252 4.83 -2.45 6.89
N ASP A 253 5.31 -1.81 7.94
CA ASP A 253 5.87 -2.48 9.11
C ASP A 253 4.80 -3.28 9.87
N TRP A 254 3.56 -2.79 9.92
CA TRP A 254 2.42 -3.53 10.45
C TRP A 254 2.16 -4.81 9.64
N VAL A 255 2.17 -4.76 8.31
CA VAL A 255 2.00 -5.93 7.43
C VAL A 255 3.10 -6.97 7.69
N ILE A 256 4.37 -6.54 7.76
CA ILE A 256 5.49 -7.43 8.06
C ILE A 256 5.28 -8.15 9.40
N GLN A 257 4.90 -7.40 10.43
CA GLN A 257 4.66 -7.95 11.76
C GLN A 257 3.46 -8.90 11.79
N ALA A 258 2.38 -8.60 11.06
CA ALA A 258 1.20 -9.44 10.97
C ALA A 258 1.55 -10.83 10.40
N PHE A 259 2.31 -10.89 9.30
CA PHE A 259 2.79 -12.16 8.74
C PHE A 259 3.77 -12.88 9.67
N ASN A 260 4.71 -12.18 10.29
CA ASN A 260 5.65 -12.81 11.23
C ASN A 260 4.95 -13.44 12.44
N LYS A 261 3.93 -12.76 12.97
CA LYS A 261 3.12 -13.25 14.09
C LYS A 261 2.08 -14.29 13.68
N ASN A 262 2.01 -14.63 12.39
CA ASN A 262 0.98 -15.51 11.84
C ASN A 262 -0.44 -15.07 12.19
N LYS A 263 -0.72 -13.74 12.06
CA LYS A 263 -2.06 -13.20 12.30
C LYS A 263 -3.07 -13.96 11.44
N PRO A 264 -4.18 -14.50 12.02
CA PRO A 264 -5.24 -15.12 11.24
C PRO A 264 -5.68 -14.22 10.08
N PHE A 265 -5.83 -14.80 8.88
CA PHE A 265 -6.08 -13.98 7.69
C PHE A 265 -7.43 -13.29 7.69
N ASP A 266 -8.43 -13.81 8.39
CA ASP A 266 -9.71 -13.16 8.64
C ASP A 266 -9.54 -11.90 9.50
N GLU A 267 -8.80 -11.96 10.61
CA GLU A 267 -8.45 -10.79 11.42
C GLU A 267 -7.63 -9.77 10.62
N PHE A 268 -6.64 -10.25 9.87
CA PHE A 268 -5.81 -9.43 8.99
C PHE A 268 -6.66 -8.67 7.97
N THR A 269 -7.69 -9.30 7.42
CA THR A 269 -8.65 -8.70 6.48
C THR A 269 -9.53 -7.68 7.17
N VAL A 270 -10.14 -8.05 8.31
CA VAL A 270 -11.06 -7.17 9.05
C VAL A 270 -10.34 -5.91 9.54
N GLU A 271 -9.12 -6.06 10.08
CA GLU A 271 -8.35 -4.90 10.55
C GLU A 271 -7.98 -3.95 9.42
N GLN A 272 -7.61 -4.44 8.24
CA GLN A 272 -7.28 -3.58 7.09
C GLN A 272 -8.48 -2.87 6.49
N LEU A 273 -9.62 -3.52 6.42
CA LEU A 273 -10.83 -2.91 5.84
C LEU A 273 -11.57 -2.00 6.82
N ALA A 274 -11.56 -2.33 8.12
CA ALA A 274 -12.41 -1.70 9.11
C ALA A 274 -11.85 -1.70 10.55
N GLY A 275 -10.53 -1.72 10.71
CA GLY A 275 -9.87 -1.74 12.02
C GLY A 275 -10.23 -0.56 12.92
N ASP A 276 -10.50 0.62 12.32
CA ASP A 276 -10.98 1.82 13.01
C ASP A 276 -12.39 1.70 13.60
N LEU A 277 -13.20 0.78 13.06
CA LEU A 277 -14.59 0.54 13.49
C LEU A 277 -14.73 -0.59 14.51
N LEU A 278 -13.64 -1.24 14.89
CA LEU A 278 -13.65 -2.28 15.91
C LEU A 278 -13.93 -1.67 17.30
N PRO A 279 -14.72 -2.33 18.17
CA PRO A 279 -14.93 -1.87 19.54
C PRO A 279 -13.60 -1.75 20.29
N GLY A 280 -13.33 -0.58 20.88
CA GLY A 280 -12.05 -0.33 21.58
C GLY A 280 -10.82 -0.35 20.66
N SER A 281 -10.97 0.03 19.40
CA SER A 281 -9.94 -0.01 18.37
C SER A 281 -8.58 0.51 18.85
N THR A 282 -7.55 -0.31 18.74
CA THR A 282 -6.17 0.00 19.10
C THR A 282 -5.46 0.82 18.01
N THR A 283 -4.35 1.46 18.37
CA THR A 283 -3.47 2.16 17.41
C THR A 283 -3.07 1.25 16.24
N ASN A 284 -2.69 0.00 16.51
CA ASN A 284 -2.30 -0.96 15.47
C ASN A 284 -3.45 -1.30 14.52
N GLN A 285 -4.68 -1.46 15.04
CA GLN A 285 -5.87 -1.72 14.22
C GLN A 285 -6.24 -0.52 13.34
N LYS A 286 -6.04 0.69 13.83
CA LYS A 286 -6.19 1.90 13.01
C LYS A 286 -5.10 2.01 11.94
N ILE A 287 -3.83 1.72 12.27
CA ILE A 287 -2.72 1.66 11.29
C ILE A 287 -3.03 0.66 10.16
N ALA A 288 -3.64 -0.49 10.47
CA ALA A 288 -4.02 -1.49 9.47
C ALA A 288 -4.90 -0.91 8.36
N THR A 289 -5.81 0.01 8.69
CA THR A 289 -6.73 0.62 7.72
C THR A 289 -6.05 1.46 6.65
N ALA A 290 -4.77 1.79 6.83
CA ALA A 290 -3.97 2.51 5.85
C ALA A 290 -3.82 1.75 4.52
N PHE A 291 -4.13 0.44 4.46
CA PHE A 291 -4.33 -0.29 3.21
C PHE A 291 -5.20 0.52 2.22
N ASN A 292 -6.32 1.05 2.72
CA ASN A 292 -7.27 1.80 1.91
C ASN A 292 -6.78 3.22 1.55
N ARG A 293 -5.70 3.69 2.17
CA ARG A 293 -5.13 5.03 1.95
C ARG A 293 -3.88 5.02 1.07
N ASN A 294 -3.48 3.84 0.56
CA ASN A 294 -2.33 3.69 -0.33
C ASN A 294 -2.61 4.06 -1.80
N HIS A 295 -3.84 4.42 -2.15
CA HIS A 295 -4.15 4.90 -3.50
C HIS A 295 -3.36 6.17 -3.85
N ARG A 296 -3.36 6.54 -5.11
CA ARG A 296 -2.83 7.84 -5.56
C ARG A 296 -3.66 8.98 -4.94
N GLY A 297 -3.01 10.10 -4.66
CA GLY A 297 -3.67 11.32 -4.17
C GLY A 297 -3.20 12.53 -4.95
N ASN A 298 -4.13 13.32 -5.48
CA ASN A 298 -3.80 14.48 -6.30
C ASN A 298 -3.67 15.74 -5.42
N GLY A 299 -2.46 16.35 -5.41
CA GLY A 299 -2.15 17.58 -4.70
C GLY A 299 -2.03 18.82 -5.58
N GLU A 300 -2.41 18.72 -6.85
CA GLU A 300 -2.27 19.80 -7.82
C GLU A 300 -3.32 20.90 -7.64
N GLY A 301 -2.96 22.12 -8.02
CA GLY A 301 -3.91 23.23 -8.14
C GLY A 301 -4.82 23.07 -9.36
N GLY A 302 -6.05 23.57 -9.25
CA GLY A 302 -7.00 23.58 -10.37
C GLY A 302 -7.74 22.27 -10.63
N ILE A 303 -7.55 21.24 -9.78
CA ILE A 303 -8.38 20.03 -9.84
C ILE A 303 -9.78 20.29 -9.30
N VAL A 304 -10.72 19.41 -9.64
CA VAL A 304 -12.07 19.38 -9.05
C VAL A 304 -12.08 18.40 -7.87
N PRO A 305 -12.10 18.87 -6.61
CA PRO A 305 -11.98 17.97 -5.45
C PRO A 305 -13.07 16.90 -5.38
N GLU A 306 -14.29 17.21 -5.83
CA GLU A 306 -15.43 16.30 -5.85
C GLU A 306 -15.19 15.11 -6.79
N GLU A 307 -14.58 15.35 -7.95
CA GLU A 307 -14.18 14.29 -8.89
C GLU A 307 -13.20 13.33 -8.22
N TYR A 308 -12.16 13.85 -7.58
CA TYR A 308 -11.14 13.03 -6.94
C TYR A 308 -11.65 12.28 -5.71
N MET A 309 -12.62 12.80 -4.96
CA MET A 309 -13.29 12.04 -3.90
C MET A 309 -13.97 10.79 -4.46
N VAL A 310 -14.61 10.90 -5.63
CA VAL A 310 -15.21 9.74 -6.33
C VAL A 310 -14.13 8.77 -6.80
N GLU A 311 -13.03 9.28 -7.39
CA GLU A 311 -11.92 8.44 -7.86
C GLU A 311 -11.27 7.66 -6.70
N TYR A 312 -11.05 8.29 -5.55
CA TYR A 312 -10.44 7.61 -4.39
C TYR A 312 -11.36 6.55 -3.79
N ALA A 313 -12.64 6.80 -3.70
CA ALA A 313 -13.61 5.81 -3.22
C ALA A 313 -13.74 4.63 -4.20
N ALA A 314 -13.73 4.91 -5.52
CA ALA A 314 -13.71 3.90 -6.57
C ALA A 314 -12.45 3.03 -6.50
N ASP A 315 -11.27 3.63 -6.42
CA ASP A 315 -9.99 2.90 -6.30
C ASP A 315 -9.95 1.98 -5.06
N ARG A 316 -10.45 2.44 -3.91
CA ARG A 316 -10.54 1.62 -2.69
C ARG A 316 -11.42 0.40 -2.89
N MET A 317 -12.61 0.59 -3.43
CA MET A 317 -13.59 -0.47 -3.68
C MET A 317 -13.09 -1.45 -4.75
N GLU A 318 -12.57 -0.97 -5.87
CA GLU A 318 -12.04 -1.79 -6.95
C GLU A 318 -10.81 -2.60 -6.50
N THR A 319 -9.91 -1.99 -5.72
CA THR A 319 -8.79 -2.70 -5.10
C THR A 319 -9.25 -3.78 -4.15
N MET A 320 -10.21 -3.50 -3.26
CA MET A 320 -10.79 -4.49 -2.37
C MET A 320 -11.39 -5.65 -3.19
N SER A 321 -12.15 -5.36 -4.24
CA SER A 321 -12.74 -6.39 -5.10
C SER A 321 -11.69 -7.23 -5.81
N THR A 322 -10.64 -6.62 -6.34
CA THR A 322 -9.54 -7.35 -6.97
C THR A 322 -8.78 -8.21 -5.96
N VAL A 323 -8.48 -7.65 -4.77
CA VAL A 323 -7.63 -8.32 -3.77
C VAL A 323 -8.33 -9.49 -3.09
N TRP A 324 -9.58 -9.39 -2.72
CA TRP A 324 -10.28 -10.43 -1.96
C TRP A 324 -11.29 -11.23 -2.79
N LEU A 325 -11.90 -10.62 -3.81
CA LEU A 325 -12.90 -11.29 -4.63
C LEU A 325 -12.38 -11.77 -5.99
N GLY A 326 -11.15 -11.38 -6.39
CA GLY A 326 -10.64 -11.71 -7.72
C GLY A 326 -11.63 -11.28 -8.82
N SER A 327 -12.16 -10.06 -8.72
CA SER A 327 -13.22 -9.57 -9.60
C SER A 327 -12.83 -8.27 -10.30
N THR A 328 -13.16 -8.17 -11.57
CA THR A 328 -12.96 -7.00 -12.44
C THR A 328 -14.15 -6.04 -12.39
N ILE A 329 -14.72 -5.81 -11.21
CA ILE A 329 -15.97 -5.05 -11.00
C ILE A 329 -15.93 -3.60 -11.54
N GLY A 330 -14.74 -3.04 -11.75
CA GLY A 330 -14.55 -1.68 -12.30
C GLY A 330 -15.27 -1.45 -13.62
N CYS A 331 -15.50 -2.50 -14.43
CA CYS A 331 -16.32 -2.41 -15.64
C CYS A 331 -17.76 -1.99 -15.36
N ALA A 332 -18.27 -2.27 -14.16
CA ALA A 332 -19.64 -1.91 -13.77
C ALA A 332 -19.79 -0.44 -13.31
N ARG A 333 -18.73 0.36 -13.33
CA ARG A 333 -18.78 1.79 -13.00
C ARG A 333 -19.67 2.59 -13.95
N CYS A 334 -19.63 2.29 -15.24
CA CYS A 334 -20.31 3.08 -16.26
C CYS A 334 -21.61 2.43 -16.78
N HIS A 335 -21.70 1.09 -16.72
CA HIS A 335 -22.82 0.28 -17.19
C HIS A 335 -22.82 -1.07 -16.46
N ASN A 336 -23.82 -1.90 -16.62
CA ASN A 336 -23.77 -3.26 -16.06
C ASN A 336 -22.57 -4.02 -16.63
N HIS A 337 -21.92 -4.86 -15.79
CA HIS A 337 -20.76 -5.63 -16.23
C HIS A 337 -21.08 -6.45 -17.47
N LYS A 338 -20.18 -6.45 -18.45
CA LYS A 338 -20.43 -7.01 -19.78
C LYS A 338 -20.59 -8.53 -19.78
N TYR A 339 -19.88 -9.21 -18.90
CA TYR A 339 -19.75 -10.67 -18.87
C TYR A 339 -20.23 -11.30 -17.55
N ASP A 340 -20.00 -10.62 -16.44
CA ASP A 340 -20.35 -11.11 -15.12
C ASP A 340 -21.67 -10.52 -14.62
N PRO A 341 -22.36 -11.20 -13.71
CA PRO A 341 -23.68 -10.77 -13.23
C PRO A 341 -23.59 -9.65 -12.18
N PHE A 342 -22.74 -8.63 -12.42
CA PHE A 342 -22.63 -7.43 -11.61
C PHE A 342 -23.33 -6.27 -12.31
N THR A 343 -24.29 -5.66 -11.64
CA THR A 343 -24.98 -4.48 -12.15
C THR A 343 -24.22 -3.21 -11.79
N GLN A 344 -24.48 -2.11 -12.50
CA GLN A 344 -23.98 -0.79 -12.12
C GLN A 344 -24.47 -0.41 -10.72
N LYS A 345 -25.67 -0.82 -10.31
CA LYS A 345 -26.20 -0.61 -8.96
C LYS A 345 -25.35 -1.34 -7.92
N ASP A 346 -24.97 -2.59 -8.15
CA ASP A 346 -24.11 -3.36 -7.25
C ASP A 346 -22.75 -2.65 -7.06
N TYR A 347 -22.20 -2.07 -8.12
CA TYR A 347 -20.96 -1.28 -8.06
C TYR A 347 -21.09 -0.12 -7.07
N TYR A 348 -22.14 0.72 -7.23
CA TYR A 348 -22.32 1.89 -6.36
C TYR A 348 -22.78 1.53 -4.96
N GLN A 349 -23.39 0.39 -4.74
CA GLN A 349 -23.69 -0.15 -3.43
C GLN A 349 -22.42 -0.58 -2.68
N LEU A 350 -21.46 -1.23 -3.35
CA LEU A 350 -20.14 -1.50 -2.78
C LEU A 350 -19.32 -0.22 -2.58
N PHE A 351 -19.33 0.69 -3.56
CA PHE A 351 -18.69 2.01 -3.47
C PHE A 351 -19.16 2.78 -2.22
N ALA A 352 -20.44 2.67 -1.87
CA ALA A 352 -21.02 3.39 -0.74
C ALA A 352 -20.35 3.08 0.61
N TYR A 353 -19.78 1.88 0.80
CA TYR A 353 -18.98 1.55 1.98
C TYR A 353 -17.71 2.41 2.12
N PHE A 354 -17.16 2.91 1.01
CA PHE A 354 -15.93 3.68 0.97
C PHE A 354 -16.14 5.19 0.75
N ASN A 355 -17.38 5.59 0.48
CA ASN A 355 -17.73 7.00 0.26
C ASN A 355 -17.92 7.79 1.56
N ASN A 356 -18.10 7.13 2.71
CA ASN A 356 -18.32 7.78 4.02
C ASN A 356 -17.03 8.09 4.77
N ILE A 357 -15.96 8.46 4.08
CA ILE A 357 -14.66 8.78 4.68
C ILE A 357 -14.48 10.29 4.74
N ALA A 358 -13.91 10.79 5.85
CA ALA A 358 -13.54 12.18 6.03
C ALA A 358 -12.32 12.56 5.17
N ASP A 359 -12.38 12.24 3.89
CA ASP A 359 -11.32 12.45 2.91
C ASP A 359 -11.48 13.79 2.20
N ARG A 360 -10.36 14.32 1.70
CA ARG A 360 -10.31 15.51 0.87
C ARG A 360 -10.04 15.12 -0.58
N GLY A 361 -10.71 15.73 -1.53
CA GLY A 361 -10.45 15.47 -2.95
C GLY A 361 -9.06 15.95 -3.35
N ARG A 362 -8.61 17.08 -2.81
CA ARG A 362 -7.26 17.59 -3.01
C ARG A 362 -6.36 17.19 -1.85
N TYR A 363 -5.31 16.39 -2.14
CA TYR A 363 -4.32 15.96 -1.17
C TYR A 363 -3.28 17.06 -0.89
N PHE A 364 -2.65 16.98 0.25
CA PHE A 364 -1.47 17.80 0.51
C PHE A 364 -0.35 17.42 -0.45
N LYS A 365 0.32 18.41 -1.03
CA LYS A 365 1.42 18.19 -1.95
C LYS A 365 2.57 17.43 -1.26
N TYR A 366 2.84 17.75 0.00
CA TYR A 366 3.85 17.10 0.82
C TYR A 366 3.26 16.67 2.17
N GLY A 367 3.68 15.47 2.62
CA GLY A 367 3.20 14.88 3.87
C GLY A 367 1.83 14.21 3.74
N ASN A 368 1.36 13.66 4.84
CA ASN A 368 0.11 12.94 4.91
C ASN A 368 -1.11 13.87 4.89
N THR A 369 -2.12 13.49 4.12
CA THR A 369 -3.42 14.18 4.06
C THR A 369 -4.40 13.58 5.07
N PRO A 370 -5.18 14.39 5.82
CA PRO A 370 -6.20 13.87 6.73
C PRO A 370 -7.22 12.96 6.05
N PRO A 371 -7.78 11.98 6.81
CA PRO A 371 -7.43 11.64 8.18
C PRO A 371 -6.10 10.90 8.29
N PHE A 372 -5.27 11.32 9.23
CA PHE A 372 -4.02 10.66 9.61
C PHE A 372 -3.80 10.74 11.12
N MET A 373 -2.93 9.89 11.65
CA MET A 373 -2.62 9.88 13.08
C MET A 373 -1.13 9.71 13.32
N PRO A 374 -0.60 10.16 14.49
CA PRO A 374 0.71 9.74 14.97
C PRO A 374 0.78 8.22 15.11
N ALA A 375 1.85 7.63 14.62
CA ALA A 375 2.07 6.19 14.63
C ALA A 375 3.48 5.87 15.15
N PRO A 376 3.73 6.02 16.46
CA PRO A 376 5.04 5.80 17.04
C PRO A 376 5.55 4.38 16.80
N THR A 377 6.87 4.25 16.66
CA THR A 377 7.54 2.95 16.74
C THR A 377 7.47 2.43 18.18
N PRO A 378 7.76 1.14 18.41
CA PRO A 378 7.81 0.60 19.78
C PRO A 378 8.77 1.38 20.71
N GLU A 379 9.91 1.84 20.19
CA GLU A 379 10.90 2.63 20.92
C GLU A 379 10.37 4.04 21.24
N GLU A 380 9.66 4.67 20.30
CA GLU A 380 9.02 5.97 20.51
C GLU A 380 7.83 5.86 21.47
N GLN A 381 7.05 4.79 21.39
CA GLN A 381 5.98 4.51 22.36
C GLN A 381 6.54 4.33 23.76
N ALA A 382 7.61 3.58 23.93
CA ALA A 382 8.26 3.41 25.23
C ALA A 382 8.76 4.75 25.81
N LYS A 383 9.26 5.66 24.96
CA LYS A 383 9.62 7.03 25.38
C LYS A 383 8.41 7.83 25.81
N LEU A 384 7.29 7.72 25.10
CA LEU A 384 6.04 8.38 25.45
C LEU A 384 5.50 7.85 26.79
N ASP A 385 5.48 6.53 26.97
CA ASP A 385 5.04 5.91 28.23
C ASP A 385 5.91 6.34 29.43
N ALA A 386 7.22 6.50 29.22
CA ALA A 386 8.11 7.02 30.25
C ALA A 386 7.85 8.51 30.54
N MET A 387 7.54 9.30 29.52
CA MET A 387 7.16 10.71 29.66
C MET A 387 5.83 10.85 30.41
N ASP A 388 4.84 10.03 30.06
CA ASP A 388 3.52 10.01 30.71
C ASP A 388 3.62 9.67 32.20
N ARG A 389 4.48 8.73 32.59
CA ARG A 389 4.76 8.46 34.00
C ARG A 389 5.37 9.68 34.73
N LYS A 390 6.38 10.31 34.14
CA LYS A 390 6.98 11.52 34.73
C LYS A 390 5.97 12.65 34.88
N LEU A 391 5.12 12.84 33.86
CA LEU A 391 4.07 13.86 33.90
C LEU A 391 3.03 13.54 34.96
N SER A 392 2.59 12.29 35.09
CA SER A 392 1.66 11.84 36.13
C SER A 392 2.20 12.10 37.55
N ASP A 393 3.49 11.78 37.76
CA ASP A 393 4.14 12.05 39.04
C ASP A 393 4.24 13.56 39.36
N ALA A 394 4.53 14.38 38.34
CA ALA A 394 4.58 15.83 38.49
C ALA A 394 3.18 16.44 38.73
N GLU A 395 2.15 15.91 38.06
CA GLU A 395 0.76 16.32 38.28
C GLU A 395 0.30 15.98 39.70
N LYS A 396 0.65 14.79 40.20
CA LYS A 396 0.34 14.40 41.58
C LYS A 396 1.04 15.31 42.58
N ARG A 397 2.36 15.57 42.44
CA ARG A 397 3.09 16.50 43.31
C ARG A 397 2.44 17.89 43.29
N TYR A 398 2.03 18.39 42.16
CA TYR A 398 1.32 19.67 42.07
C TYR A 398 -0.04 19.63 42.75
N GLN A 399 -0.81 18.53 42.64
CA GLN A 399 -2.10 18.34 43.31
C GLN A 399 -1.94 18.25 44.83
N ASP A 400 -0.90 17.60 45.33
CA ASP A 400 -0.61 17.50 46.76
C ASP A 400 -0.37 18.90 47.43
N LEU A 401 0.02 19.90 46.61
CA LEU A 401 0.17 21.29 47.04
C LEU A 401 -1.10 22.14 46.96
N ASP A 402 -2.24 21.60 46.43
CA ASP A 402 -3.42 22.39 46.08
C ASP A 402 -4.02 23.17 47.26
N ALA A 403 -4.13 22.57 48.41
CA ALA A 403 -4.61 23.23 49.64
C ALA A 403 -3.72 24.43 50.08
N ARG A 404 -2.40 24.25 49.96
CA ARG A 404 -1.42 25.27 50.24
C ARG A 404 -1.42 26.37 49.17
N ILE A 405 -1.56 26.00 47.89
CA ILE A 405 -1.72 26.93 46.79
C ILE A 405 -2.92 27.84 47.03
N GLU A 406 -4.09 27.26 47.34
CA GLU A 406 -5.33 27.99 47.55
C GLU A 406 -5.26 28.92 48.77
N SER A 407 -4.61 28.49 49.85
CA SER A 407 -4.37 29.34 51.04
C SER A 407 -3.46 30.53 50.72
N SER A 408 -2.27 30.23 50.18
CA SER A 408 -1.27 31.23 49.85
C SER A 408 -1.72 32.20 48.76
N LEU A 409 -2.50 31.72 47.76
CA LEU A 409 -3.10 32.55 46.73
C LEU A 409 -4.13 33.55 47.37
N ARG A 410 -4.96 33.09 48.28
CA ARG A 410 -5.91 33.96 48.99
C ARG A 410 -5.21 35.05 49.77
N ASP A 411 -4.17 34.70 50.57
CA ASP A 411 -3.39 35.63 51.36
C ASP A 411 -2.70 36.66 50.47
N TRP A 412 -2.12 36.20 49.37
CA TRP A 412 -1.47 37.09 48.41
C TRP A 412 -2.49 38.02 47.71
N VAL A 413 -3.63 37.51 47.26
CA VAL A 413 -4.70 38.32 46.64
C VAL A 413 -5.23 39.38 47.61
N ASN A 414 -5.44 39.03 48.90
CA ASN A 414 -5.88 39.97 49.93
C ASN A 414 -4.86 41.08 50.23
N ALA A 415 -3.58 40.81 50.06
CA ALA A 415 -2.51 41.79 50.26
C ALA A 415 -2.30 42.76 49.08
N LEU A 416 -2.68 42.35 47.85
CA LEU A 416 -2.45 43.07 46.59
C LEU A 416 -3.04 44.49 46.56
N PRO A 417 -4.27 44.78 47.09
CA PRO A 417 -4.84 46.14 47.03
C PRO A 417 -3.95 47.22 47.71
N ASN A 418 -3.14 46.83 48.70
CA ASN A 418 -2.24 47.73 49.43
C ASN A 418 -0.78 47.67 48.91
N ALA A 419 -0.48 46.85 47.89
CA ALA A 419 0.84 46.72 47.32
C ALA A 419 1.06 47.73 46.15
N LYS A 420 2.32 47.88 45.70
CA LYS A 420 2.62 48.61 44.48
C LYS A 420 1.83 48.00 43.31
N PRO A 421 1.28 48.82 42.37
CA PRO A 421 0.62 48.29 41.20
C PRO A 421 1.55 47.33 40.46
N ALA A 422 1.01 46.11 40.22
CA ALA A 422 1.69 45.08 39.46
C ALA A 422 0.80 44.63 38.32
N ASP A 423 1.42 44.35 37.21
CA ASP A 423 0.77 43.76 36.05
C ASP A 423 1.43 42.45 35.65
N TRP A 424 0.69 41.59 35.01
CA TRP A 424 1.15 40.28 34.52
C TRP A 424 0.45 39.91 33.24
N ALA A 425 1.17 39.32 32.34
CA ALA A 425 0.61 38.79 31.11
C ALA A 425 1.34 37.48 30.77
N VAL A 426 0.67 36.61 30.01
CA VAL A 426 1.23 35.36 29.53
C VAL A 426 2.56 35.61 28.82
N SER A 427 3.66 35.12 29.36
CA SER A 427 5.02 35.33 28.85
C SER A 427 5.54 34.11 28.11
N ARG A 428 5.01 32.93 28.37
CA ARG A 428 5.45 31.66 27.77
C ARG A 428 5.23 31.64 26.27
N GLY A 429 6.31 31.41 25.49
CA GLY A 429 6.28 31.40 24.04
C GLY A 429 6.18 32.77 23.38
N LEU A 430 6.28 33.86 24.13
CA LEU A 430 6.27 35.22 23.62
C LEU A 430 7.50 35.45 22.71
N VAL A 431 7.24 35.88 21.48
CA VAL A 431 8.25 36.24 20.46
C VAL A 431 8.47 37.75 20.44
N ALA A 432 7.38 38.51 20.54
CA ALA A 432 7.43 39.97 20.57
C ALA A 432 6.24 40.54 21.30
N ALA A 433 6.48 41.68 21.97
CA ALA A 433 5.46 42.59 22.52
C ALA A 433 5.74 44.01 22.00
N ILE A 434 4.72 44.63 21.39
CA ILE A 434 4.81 45.95 20.76
C ILE A 434 3.89 46.89 21.55
N PRO A 435 4.40 48.04 21.99
CA PRO A 435 3.63 49.02 22.78
C PRO A 435 2.56 49.69 21.95
N GLN A 436 1.76 50.53 22.62
CA GLN A 436 0.66 51.29 22.04
C GLN A 436 1.08 52.07 20.79
N GLN A 437 0.26 52.00 19.77
CA GLN A 437 0.39 52.72 18.50
C GLN A 437 -0.95 53.34 18.10
N THR A 438 -0.90 54.51 17.49
CA THR A 438 -2.08 55.18 16.92
C THR A 438 -1.87 55.35 15.40
N PHE A 439 -2.89 55.00 14.65
CA PHE A 439 -2.86 55.00 13.19
C PHE A 439 -3.93 55.91 12.61
N ASP A 440 -3.53 56.78 11.70
CA ASP A 440 -4.40 57.69 10.97
C ASP A 440 -4.84 57.18 9.59
N GLY A 441 -4.38 55.96 9.23
CA GLY A 441 -4.61 55.36 7.93
C GLY A 441 -3.62 55.78 6.86
N SER A 442 -2.50 56.42 7.21
CA SER A 442 -1.48 56.87 6.25
C SER A 442 -0.20 56.05 6.30
N LYS A 443 0.09 55.39 7.39
CA LYS A 443 1.31 54.60 7.64
C LYS A 443 1.08 53.47 8.61
N TYR A 444 2.02 52.53 8.65
CA TYR A 444 2.08 51.41 9.60
C TYR A 444 3.37 51.47 10.42
N TYR A 445 3.44 50.64 11.48
CA TYR A 445 4.64 50.42 12.27
C TYR A 445 5.37 49.17 11.78
N ASP A 446 6.65 49.31 11.40
CA ASP A 446 7.52 48.20 11.02
C ASP A 446 8.13 47.59 12.28
N ALA A 447 7.71 46.37 12.65
CA ALA A 447 8.21 45.63 13.81
C ALA A 447 9.47 44.82 13.49
N GLY A 448 9.98 44.89 12.27
CA GLY A 448 11.23 44.24 11.88
C GLY A 448 11.12 42.75 11.56
N LYS A 449 12.30 42.14 11.41
CA LYS A 449 12.46 40.71 11.04
C LYS A 449 12.47 39.82 12.29
N LEU A 450 11.29 39.64 12.90
CA LEU A 450 11.10 38.68 13.98
C LEU A 450 10.96 37.26 13.39
N ARG A 451 10.78 36.24 14.29
CA ARG A 451 10.57 34.85 13.89
C ARG A 451 9.57 34.73 12.74
N ALA A 452 9.94 33.99 11.71
CA ALA A 452 9.04 33.62 10.63
C ALA A 452 8.35 32.32 10.97
N PHE A 453 7.03 32.26 10.75
CA PHE A 453 6.23 31.06 10.86
C PHE A 453 5.85 30.55 9.48
N GLY A 454 5.80 29.24 9.35
CA GLY A 454 5.33 28.54 8.16
C GLY A 454 4.15 27.63 8.50
N TYR A 455 3.74 26.85 7.55
CA TYR A 455 2.53 26.01 7.64
C TYR A 455 2.58 24.90 8.69
N LEU A 456 3.77 24.51 9.15
CA LEU A 456 3.99 23.53 10.22
C LEU A 456 4.34 24.17 11.58
N ASP A 457 4.32 25.48 11.68
CA ASP A 457 4.56 26.20 12.94
C ASP A 457 3.22 26.61 13.56
N SER A 458 2.99 26.25 14.83
CA SER A 458 1.89 26.82 15.59
C SER A 458 2.26 28.23 16.08
N PHE A 459 1.31 29.16 16.06
CA PHE A 459 1.52 30.52 16.53
C PHE A 459 0.20 31.18 16.97
N SER A 460 0.32 32.31 17.66
CA SER A 460 -0.80 33.16 18.01
C SER A 460 -0.44 34.62 17.90
N ILE A 461 -1.41 35.44 17.53
CA ILE A 461 -1.35 36.90 17.48
C ILE A 461 -2.42 37.43 18.41
N SER A 462 -2.05 38.31 19.33
CA SER A 462 -2.94 38.97 20.28
C SER A 462 -2.77 40.49 20.14
N ALA A 463 -3.85 41.24 20.20
CA ALA A 463 -3.84 42.70 20.15
C ALA A 463 -5.07 43.29 20.83
N TRP A 464 -4.91 44.38 21.55
CA TRP A 464 -5.97 45.29 21.87
C TRP A 464 -6.15 46.27 20.69
N ILE A 465 -7.36 46.38 20.17
CA ILE A 465 -7.69 47.27 19.06
C ILE A 465 -8.89 48.16 19.37
N ASN A 466 -8.82 49.40 18.91
CA ASN A 466 -9.93 50.33 18.88
C ASN A 466 -10.07 50.87 17.44
N PRO A 467 -10.78 50.17 16.55
CA PRO A 467 -10.86 50.50 15.15
C PRO A 467 -11.79 51.65 14.90
N ALA A 468 -11.35 52.70 14.18
CA ALA A 468 -12.17 53.81 13.74
C ALA A 468 -12.76 53.59 12.31
N ALA A 469 -12.32 52.55 11.59
CA ALA A 469 -12.83 52.17 10.27
C ALA A 469 -13.11 50.68 10.18
N PRO A 470 -14.06 50.22 9.35
CA PRO A 470 -14.45 48.82 9.28
C PRO A 470 -13.44 47.93 8.51
N THR A 471 -12.41 48.51 7.90
CA THR A 471 -11.41 47.82 7.12
C THR A 471 -10.01 48.31 7.51
N GLY A 472 -9.08 47.39 7.71
CA GLY A 472 -7.68 47.68 8.04
C GLY A 472 -6.92 46.46 8.51
N ALA A 473 -5.63 46.42 8.24
CA ALA A 473 -4.74 45.35 8.67
C ALA A 473 -4.32 45.59 10.13
N ILE A 474 -4.45 44.55 10.97
CA ILE A 474 -4.06 44.62 12.39
C ILE A 474 -2.59 44.23 12.50
N VAL A 475 -2.26 42.99 12.14
CA VAL A 475 -0.88 42.44 12.17
C VAL A 475 -0.65 41.63 10.89
N THR A 476 0.41 41.96 10.16
CA THR A 476 0.76 41.23 8.94
C THR A 476 2.22 40.84 8.89
N LYS A 477 2.52 39.82 8.09
CA LYS A 477 3.87 39.41 7.71
C LYS A 477 3.82 38.94 6.26
N GLY A 478 4.23 39.78 5.33
CA GLY A 478 4.17 39.51 3.89
C GLY A 478 4.60 40.75 3.10
N LYS A 479 4.59 40.68 1.78
CA LYS A 479 4.76 41.88 0.95
C LYS A 479 3.61 42.83 1.20
N ASP A 480 3.88 44.12 1.11
CA ASP A 480 2.84 45.18 1.30
C ASP A 480 1.98 45.34 0.05
N VAL A 481 1.29 44.27 -0.30
CA VAL A 481 0.35 44.18 -1.41
C VAL A 481 -0.84 43.33 -0.97
N ALA A 482 -2.04 43.69 -1.40
CA ALA A 482 -3.24 42.93 -1.09
C ALA A 482 -3.14 41.49 -1.70
N GLU A 483 -3.68 40.51 -0.98
CA GLU A 483 -3.81 39.13 -1.46
C GLU A 483 -2.48 38.39 -1.71
N GLU A 484 -1.34 38.92 -1.24
CA GLU A 484 -0.02 38.34 -1.36
C GLU A 484 0.28 37.26 -0.29
N ALA A 485 1.39 36.58 -0.52
CA ALA A 485 1.87 35.52 0.37
C ALA A 485 2.25 36.03 1.77
N GLY A 486 1.90 35.24 2.81
CA GLY A 486 2.26 35.51 4.19
C GLY A 486 1.11 35.31 5.18
N ILE A 487 1.20 36.04 6.29
CA ILE A 487 0.24 36.01 7.40
C ILE A 487 -0.48 37.35 7.45
N GLY A 488 -1.80 37.35 7.52
CA GLY A 488 -2.60 38.58 7.68
C GLY A 488 -3.72 38.41 8.69
N LEU A 489 -3.59 39.01 9.88
CA LEU A 489 -4.74 39.29 10.74
C LEU A 489 -5.28 40.66 10.36
N VAL A 490 -6.45 40.70 9.71
CA VAL A 490 -7.02 41.89 9.14
C VAL A 490 -8.49 42.04 9.55
N MET A 491 -9.01 43.24 9.43
CA MET A 491 -10.44 43.54 9.53
C MET A 491 -10.96 43.94 8.16
N GLN A 492 -12.06 43.32 7.71
CA GLN A 492 -12.74 43.64 6.47
C GLN A 492 -14.24 43.71 6.69
N ASN A 493 -14.85 44.85 6.36
CA ASN A 493 -16.27 45.10 6.59
C ASN A 493 -16.70 44.90 8.05
N GLY A 494 -15.85 45.24 9.00
CA GLY A 494 -16.04 45.06 10.43
C GLY A 494 -15.78 43.63 10.95
N LYS A 495 -15.47 42.68 10.12
CA LYS A 495 -15.21 41.29 10.48
C LYS A 495 -13.71 41.01 10.54
N LEU A 496 -13.31 40.17 11.47
CA LEU A 496 -11.91 39.74 11.61
C LEU A 496 -11.63 38.59 10.67
N GLN A 497 -10.49 38.63 9.98
CA GLN A 497 -10.00 37.57 9.14
C GLN A 497 -8.59 37.16 9.56
N LEU A 498 -8.32 35.88 9.61
CA LEU A 498 -6.96 35.36 9.60
C LEU A 498 -6.70 34.69 8.25
N ASN A 499 -5.71 35.22 7.53
CA ASN A 499 -5.28 34.76 6.21
C ASN A 499 -3.86 34.24 6.31
N LEU A 500 -3.66 32.95 5.98
CA LEU A 500 -2.37 32.26 5.85
C LEU A 500 -2.24 31.87 4.39
N VAL A 501 -1.39 32.53 3.64
CA VAL A 501 -1.46 32.59 2.18
C VAL A 501 -0.10 32.29 1.56
N LEU A 502 -0.04 31.33 0.64
CA LEU A 502 0.98 31.26 -0.39
C LEU A 502 0.45 31.81 -1.72
N ARG A 503 -0.73 31.37 -2.12
CA ARG A 503 -1.52 31.90 -3.24
C ARG A 503 -2.96 32.11 -2.76
N TRP A 504 -3.53 33.29 -3.04
CA TRP A 504 -4.78 33.76 -2.44
C TRP A 504 -5.99 32.85 -2.66
N LEU A 505 -6.14 32.31 -3.87
CA LEU A 505 -7.33 31.58 -4.27
C LEU A 505 -7.24 30.07 -4.00
N ASP A 506 -6.06 29.47 -4.15
CA ASP A 506 -5.91 28.02 -4.28
C ASP A 506 -4.80 27.39 -3.40
N ASP A 507 -4.10 28.21 -2.59
CA ASP A 507 -3.09 27.71 -1.64
C ASP A 507 -3.05 28.60 -0.39
N SER A 508 -4.14 28.55 0.38
CA SER A 508 -4.29 29.36 1.57
C SER A 508 -5.27 28.75 2.58
N LEU A 509 -5.15 29.18 3.84
CA LEU A 509 -6.21 29.09 4.85
C LEU A 509 -6.75 30.50 5.10
N ARG A 510 -8.02 30.67 4.88
CA ARG A 510 -8.67 31.97 5.08
C ARG A 510 -9.98 31.75 5.82
N VAL A 511 -10.09 32.40 6.99
CA VAL A 511 -11.30 32.33 7.81
C VAL A 511 -11.74 33.73 8.19
N GLU A 512 -13.03 33.94 8.40
CA GLU A 512 -13.67 35.18 8.77
C GLU A 512 -14.61 34.97 9.95
N THR A 513 -14.67 35.90 10.89
CA THR A 513 -15.72 35.90 11.93
C THR A 513 -17.09 36.07 11.28
N ARG A 514 -18.10 35.30 11.75
CA ARG A 514 -19.47 35.48 11.22
C ARG A 514 -20.02 36.86 11.53
N ASP A 515 -19.75 37.35 12.73
CA ASP A 515 -20.23 38.64 13.21
C ASP A 515 -19.12 39.67 13.10
N ALA A 516 -19.55 40.92 12.83
CA ALA A 516 -18.69 42.10 12.85
C ALA A 516 -18.42 42.54 14.30
N ILE A 517 -17.25 43.15 14.50
CA ILE A 517 -16.91 43.79 15.78
C ILE A 517 -17.25 45.28 15.77
N PRO A 518 -17.64 45.88 16.91
CA PRO A 518 -17.98 47.27 16.99
C PRO A 518 -16.78 48.19 16.71
N LEU A 519 -17.05 49.33 16.07
CA LEU A 519 -16.08 50.41 15.85
C LEU A 519 -16.03 51.37 17.06
N ASN A 520 -14.92 52.09 17.18
CA ASN A 520 -14.69 53.10 18.23
C ASN A 520 -14.82 52.55 19.67
N LYS A 521 -14.51 51.26 19.83
CA LYS A 521 -14.51 50.56 21.10
C LYS A 521 -13.28 49.69 21.22
N TRP A 522 -12.62 49.78 22.36
CA TRP A 522 -11.50 48.85 22.67
C TRP A 522 -12.00 47.43 22.80
N GLN A 523 -11.36 46.52 22.11
CA GLN A 523 -11.60 45.09 22.14
C GLN A 523 -10.28 44.34 22.07
N HIS A 524 -10.21 43.22 22.75
CA HIS A 524 -9.07 42.33 22.70
C HIS A 524 -9.30 41.23 21.67
N VAL A 525 -8.39 41.08 20.74
CA VAL A 525 -8.45 40.07 19.67
C VAL A 525 -7.31 39.10 19.81
N VAL A 526 -7.58 37.79 19.77
CA VAL A 526 -6.56 36.74 19.66
C VAL A 526 -6.89 35.84 18.46
N ALA A 527 -5.92 35.65 17.56
CA ALA A 527 -5.99 34.68 16.50
C ALA A 527 -4.94 33.59 16.71
N THR A 528 -5.33 32.32 16.62
CA THR A 528 -4.43 31.17 16.85
C THR A 528 -4.43 30.21 15.68
N TYR A 529 -3.31 29.57 15.40
CA TYR A 529 -3.13 28.52 14.43
C TYR A 529 -2.35 27.34 15.03
N ASP A 530 -2.78 26.10 14.75
CA ASP A 530 -2.25 24.90 15.41
C ASP A 530 -1.31 24.05 14.53
N SER A 531 -0.87 24.56 13.39
CA SER A 531 -0.04 23.85 12.40
C SER A 531 -0.70 22.65 11.68
N SER A 532 -2.02 22.49 11.80
CA SER A 532 -2.76 21.37 11.19
C SER A 532 -2.88 21.46 9.67
N ARG A 533 -2.60 22.61 9.07
CA ARG A 533 -2.87 22.94 7.65
C ARG A 533 -4.36 22.89 7.28
N LEU A 534 -5.24 23.07 8.28
CA LEU A 534 -6.69 23.05 8.14
C LEU A 534 -7.31 24.32 8.74
N ALA A 535 -8.37 24.80 8.13
CA ALA A 535 -9.14 25.93 8.68
C ALA A 535 -9.73 25.60 10.05
N SER A 536 -10.04 24.32 10.32
CA SER A 536 -10.48 23.84 11.63
C SER A 536 -9.44 23.99 12.75
N GLY A 537 -8.17 24.20 12.43
CA GLY A 537 -7.08 24.47 13.37
C GLY A 537 -6.94 25.94 13.78
N ILE A 538 -7.72 26.82 13.17
CA ILE A 538 -7.73 28.25 13.48
C ILE A 538 -8.82 28.58 14.49
N ARG A 539 -8.52 29.48 15.44
CA ARG A 539 -9.49 30.08 16.35
C ARG A 539 -9.28 31.59 16.40
N ILE A 540 -10.40 32.35 16.49
CA ILE A 540 -10.37 33.79 16.74
C ILE A 540 -11.20 34.04 17.99
N TYR A 541 -10.62 34.77 18.94
CA TYR A 541 -11.29 35.19 20.16
C TYR A 541 -11.44 36.70 20.17
N VAL A 542 -12.58 37.20 20.66
CA VAL A 542 -12.83 38.63 20.92
C VAL A 542 -13.26 38.73 22.38
N ASP A 543 -12.57 39.59 23.15
CA ASP A 543 -12.76 39.76 24.59
C ASP A 543 -12.82 38.43 25.34
N GLY A 544 -11.92 37.50 24.97
CA GLY A 544 -11.83 36.18 25.55
C GLY A 544 -12.90 35.16 25.12
N ARG A 545 -13.83 35.56 24.24
CA ARG A 545 -14.87 34.64 23.71
C ARG A 545 -14.49 34.15 22.33
N GLU A 546 -14.59 32.83 22.11
CA GLU A 546 -14.38 32.24 20.79
C GLU A 546 -15.49 32.65 19.82
N MET A 547 -15.10 33.14 18.67
CA MET A 547 -16.01 33.59 17.63
C MET A 547 -16.33 32.48 16.65
N PRO A 548 -17.61 32.34 16.25
CA PRO A 548 -17.97 31.44 15.14
C PRO A 548 -17.31 31.92 13.84
N LEU A 549 -16.65 30.99 13.14
CA LEU A 549 -15.95 31.31 11.91
C LEU A 549 -16.73 30.83 10.67
N LYS A 550 -16.56 31.58 9.59
CA LYS A 550 -16.86 31.19 8.21
C LYS A 550 -15.55 30.87 7.54
N ILE A 551 -15.45 29.67 6.94
CA ILE A 551 -14.32 29.30 6.13
C ILE A 551 -14.49 29.94 4.75
N LEU A 552 -13.48 30.68 4.33
CA LEU A 552 -13.41 31.30 3.00
C LEU A 552 -12.62 30.42 2.04
N VAL A 553 -11.46 29.90 2.49
CA VAL A 553 -10.62 28.95 1.76
C VAL A 553 -9.98 28.00 2.76
N ASP A 554 -9.95 26.70 2.45
CA ASP A 554 -9.30 25.65 3.23
C ASP A 554 -8.43 24.78 2.31
N GLU A 555 -7.42 25.39 1.67
CA GLU A 555 -6.64 24.77 0.60
C GLU A 555 -5.12 24.98 0.78
N LEU A 556 -4.64 25.17 2.01
CA LEU A 556 -3.21 25.36 2.26
C LEU A 556 -2.42 24.08 1.98
N ASN A 557 -1.56 24.13 0.99
CA ASN A 557 -0.83 22.96 0.50
C ASN A 557 0.70 23.10 0.64
N GLN A 558 1.22 24.32 0.60
CA GLN A 558 2.65 24.61 0.63
C GLN A 558 2.97 25.68 1.68
N ASP A 559 4.26 25.89 1.94
CA ASP A 559 4.73 26.80 2.98
C ASP A 559 4.57 28.26 2.56
N PHE A 560 3.89 29.04 3.41
CA PHE A 560 3.72 30.49 3.25
C PHE A 560 4.81 31.31 3.95
N ARG A 561 5.86 30.69 4.45
CA ARG A 561 6.96 31.38 5.16
C ARG A 561 7.61 32.42 4.28
N THR A 562 7.78 33.62 4.84
CA THR A 562 8.38 34.76 4.14
C THR A 562 9.45 35.43 5.00
N ALA A 563 10.46 36.03 4.35
CA ALA A 563 11.50 36.83 4.99
C ALA A 563 11.08 38.29 5.23
N GLU A 564 9.88 38.67 4.79
CA GLU A 564 9.33 40.03 4.97
C GLU A 564 9.23 40.37 6.46
N PRO A 565 9.28 41.70 6.83
CA PRO A 565 9.11 42.11 8.22
C PRO A 565 7.67 41.91 8.69
N TRP A 566 7.50 41.90 10.03
CA TRP A 566 6.20 42.05 10.66
C TRP A 566 5.78 43.54 10.63
N ARG A 567 4.52 43.79 10.31
CA ARG A 567 3.94 45.14 10.25
C ARG A 567 2.68 45.23 11.09
N ILE A 568 2.52 46.31 11.79
CA ILE A 568 1.36 46.58 12.64
C ILE A 568 0.60 47.76 12.05
N GLY A 569 -0.68 47.59 11.81
CA GLY A 569 -1.54 48.64 11.23
C GLY A 569 -1.45 48.79 9.72
N GLY A 570 -0.81 47.82 9.02
CA GLY A 570 -0.69 47.82 7.58
C GLY A 570 0.07 46.64 7.04
N GLY A 571 0.55 46.72 5.80
CA GLY A 571 1.31 45.66 5.13
C GLY A 571 0.43 44.68 4.35
N PHE A 572 -0.79 45.09 3.99
CA PHE A 572 -1.72 44.32 3.15
C PHE A 572 -2.21 45.19 1.98
N GLY A 573 -1.35 46.12 1.53
CA GLY A 573 -1.64 47.13 0.53
C GLY A 573 -2.21 48.40 1.14
N LYS A 574 -2.17 49.52 0.35
CA LYS A 574 -2.54 50.84 0.78
C LYS A 574 -4.02 51.00 1.22
N ASP A 575 -4.90 50.15 0.71
CA ASP A 575 -6.33 50.20 1.01
C ASP A 575 -6.67 49.52 2.34
N PHE A 576 -5.70 48.85 2.97
CA PHE A 576 -5.83 48.12 4.24
C PHE A 576 -5.07 48.78 5.38
N LEU A 577 -4.70 50.05 5.28
CA LEU A 577 -4.10 50.79 6.38
C LEU A 577 -5.11 50.97 7.52
N PHE A 578 -4.74 50.53 8.71
CA PHE A 578 -5.60 50.62 9.89
C PHE A 578 -5.83 52.07 10.31
N ARG A 579 -7.02 52.36 10.78
CA ARG A 579 -7.37 53.65 11.41
C ARG A 579 -7.87 53.38 12.82
N GLY A 580 -7.28 54.05 13.82
CA GLY A 580 -7.61 53.84 15.21
C GLY A 580 -6.37 53.62 16.08
N SER A 581 -6.55 53.04 17.24
CA SER A 581 -5.46 52.72 18.18
C SER A 581 -5.31 51.25 18.41
N MET A 582 -4.09 50.79 18.58
CA MET A 582 -3.72 49.43 19.01
C MET A 582 -2.82 49.48 20.21
N ASP A 583 -2.92 48.48 21.06
CA ASP A 583 -2.09 48.37 22.25
C ASP A 583 -1.80 46.89 22.56
N GLU A 584 -0.72 46.64 23.27
CA GLU A 584 -0.34 45.29 23.72
C GLU A 584 -0.36 44.26 22.61
N VAL A 585 0.17 44.61 21.43
CA VAL A 585 0.28 43.63 20.33
C VAL A 585 1.35 42.62 20.68
N ARG A 586 0.95 41.38 20.79
CA ARG A 586 1.85 40.23 21.17
C ARG A 586 1.83 39.14 20.13
N ILE A 587 2.98 38.60 19.83
CA ILE A 587 3.15 37.46 18.90
C ILE A 587 3.76 36.29 19.69
N TYR A 588 3.11 35.13 19.64
CA TYR A 588 3.54 33.91 20.32
C TYR A 588 3.94 32.84 19.32
N GLY A 589 5.02 32.12 19.61
CA GLY A 589 5.49 30.97 18.82
C GLY A 589 4.83 29.65 19.24
N ARG A 590 3.59 29.70 19.67
CA ARG A 590 2.74 28.55 20.03
C ARG A 590 1.26 28.94 19.92
N LYS A 591 0.40 27.95 19.90
CA LYS A 591 -1.06 28.12 20.04
C LYS A 591 -1.40 28.49 21.49
N LEU A 592 -2.09 29.61 21.69
CA LEU A 592 -2.72 29.95 22.96
C LEU A 592 -4.05 29.19 23.12
N ASN A 593 -4.37 28.78 24.32
CA ASN A 593 -5.66 28.19 24.64
C ASN A 593 -6.72 29.28 24.98
N ALA A 594 -7.98 28.88 25.15
CA ALA A 594 -9.09 29.79 25.44
C ALA A 594 -8.90 30.53 26.79
N GLU A 595 -8.33 29.89 27.81
CA GLU A 595 -8.07 30.50 29.11
C GLU A 595 -6.99 31.60 29.01
N GLU A 596 -5.92 31.34 28.28
CA GLU A 596 -4.85 32.31 28.03
C GLU A 596 -5.37 33.49 27.18
N ALA A 597 -6.21 33.23 26.16
CA ALA A 597 -6.86 34.28 25.39
C ALA A 597 -7.76 35.14 26.27
N GLY A 598 -8.48 34.54 27.22
CA GLY A 598 -9.31 35.24 28.20
C GLY A 598 -8.49 36.11 29.15
N MET A 599 -7.39 35.61 29.65
CA MET A 599 -6.48 36.33 30.56
C MET A 599 -5.85 37.57 29.89
N LEU A 600 -5.42 37.43 28.62
CA LEU A 600 -4.84 38.53 27.84
C LEU A 600 -5.87 39.63 27.53
N GLY A 601 -7.16 39.30 27.50
CA GLY A 601 -8.26 40.25 27.37
C GLY A 601 -8.57 41.09 28.62
N ILE A 602 -7.73 41.06 29.64
CA ILE A 602 -7.91 41.78 30.90
C ILE A 602 -6.78 42.81 31.05
N ARG A 603 -7.14 44.12 30.93
CA ARG A 603 -6.20 45.24 31.09
C ARG A 603 -5.95 45.66 32.51
N ASP A 604 -6.87 45.33 33.42
CA ASP A 604 -6.75 45.72 34.82
C ASP A 604 -5.50 45.09 35.45
N SER A 605 -4.81 45.92 36.26
CA SER A 605 -3.70 45.46 37.06
C SER A 605 -4.12 44.42 38.10
N LEU A 606 -3.19 43.61 38.57
CA LEU A 606 -3.49 42.59 39.56
C LEU A 606 -4.11 43.20 40.82
N ASN A 607 -3.71 44.43 41.20
CA ASN A 607 -4.26 45.16 42.33
C ASN A 607 -5.75 45.54 42.13
N GLN A 608 -6.11 46.03 40.93
CA GLN A 608 -7.49 46.32 40.58
C GLN A 608 -8.36 45.08 40.59
N LEU A 609 -7.85 43.96 40.05
CA LEU A 609 -8.55 42.67 40.03
C LEU A 609 -8.76 42.15 41.45
N ALA A 610 -7.75 42.27 42.31
CA ALA A 610 -7.82 41.83 43.67
C ALA A 610 -8.84 42.63 44.50
N SER A 611 -9.08 43.89 44.17
CA SER A 611 -10.04 44.76 44.85
C SER A 611 -11.50 44.51 44.45
N ARG A 612 -11.75 43.70 43.41
CA ARG A 612 -13.13 43.41 42.93
C ARG A 612 -13.85 42.44 43.90
N PRO A 613 -15.10 42.72 44.29
CA PRO A 613 -15.88 41.81 45.14
C PRO A 613 -16.29 40.53 44.45
N ALA A 614 -16.50 40.59 43.14
CA ALA A 614 -16.78 39.44 42.28
C ALA A 614 -15.86 39.44 41.07
N ARG A 615 -15.28 38.31 40.72
CA ARG A 615 -14.33 38.13 39.63
C ARG A 615 -14.84 37.08 38.64
N SER A 616 -14.69 37.37 37.37
CA SER A 616 -14.92 36.39 36.31
C SER A 616 -13.89 35.26 36.40
N LYS A 617 -14.14 34.15 35.70
CA LYS A 617 -13.20 33.00 35.66
C LYS A 617 -11.84 33.43 35.08
N ALA A 618 -11.81 34.26 34.02
CA ALA A 618 -10.58 34.75 33.43
C ALA A 618 -9.76 35.61 34.36
N GLU A 619 -10.43 36.52 35.16
CA GLU A 619 -9.77 37.32 36.18
C GLU A 619 -9.18 36.49 37.33
N GLN A 620 -9.89 35.46 37.77
CA GLN A 620 -9.39 34.50 38.75
C GLN A 620 -8.18 33.74 38.19
N SER A 621 -8.24 33.31 36.93
CA SER A 621 -7.11 32.65 36.26
C SER A 621 -5.91 33.58 36.13
N LYS A 622 -6.07 34.87 35.74
CA LYS A 622 -4.98 35.83 35.63
C LYS A 622 -4.28 35.99 36.99
N LEU A 623 -5.00 36.17 38.10
CA LEU A 623 -4.42 36.25 39.45
C LEU A 623 -3.72 34.93 39.82
N ARG A 624 -4.34 33.78 39.56
CA ARG A 624 -3.75 32.47 39.88
C ARG A 624 -2.45 32.21 39.11
N PHE A 625 -2.42 32.49 37.80
CA PHE A 625 -1.21 32.29 36.99
C PHE A 625 -0.07 33.25 37.40
N ALA A 626 -0.39 34.53 37.60
CA ALA A 626 0.59 35.49 38.10
C ALA A 626 1.19 35.03 39.45
N PHE A 627 0.34 34.57 40.37
CA PHE A 627 0.81 34.02 41.64
C PHE A 627 1.74 32.81 41.45
N LEU A 628 1.31 31.83 40.66
CA LEU A 628 2.05 30.57 40.47
C LEU A 628 3.38 30.77 39.73
N GLU A 629 3.46 31.75 38.84
CA GLU A 629 4.70 32.02 38.10
C GLU A 629 5.70 32.89 38.85
N GLU A 630 5.22 33.91 39.60
CA GLU A 630 6.08 34.96 40.11
C GLU A 630 6.07 35.06 41.65
N HIS A 631 4.95 34.77 42.29
CA HIS A 631 4.76 35.14 43.70
C HIS A 631 4.61 33.99 44.68
N ALA A 632 4.33 32.78 44.23
CA ALA A 632 4.26 31.58 45.07
C ALA A 632 5.66 31.27 45.64
N ASP A 633 5.71 30.49 46.72
CA ASP A 633 6.97 29.99 47.26
C ASP A 633 7.72 29.13 46.21
N ALA A 634 8.99 28.88 46.48
CA ALA A 634 9.88 28.22 45.54
C ALA A 634 9.40 26.80 45.18
N GLU A 635 8.81 26.06 46.13
CA GLU A 635 8.33 24.71 45.92
C GLU A 635 7.12 24.68 44.98
N ILE A 636 6.15 25.54 45.21
CA ILE A 636 4.95 25.69 44.35
C ILE A 636 5.37 26.11 42.93
N ARG A 637 6.22 27.12 42.80
CA ARG A 637 6.73 27.59 41.50
C ARG A 637 7.47 26.48 40.74
N GLN A 638 8.28 25.70 41.42
CA GLN A 638 9.02 24.60 40.85
C GLN A 638 8.07 23.48 40.35
N ALA A 639 7.09 23.09 41.18
CA ALA A 639 6.09 22.09 40.81
C ALA A 639 5.22 22.54 39.60
N TRP A 640 4.81 23.81 39.60
CA TRP A 640 4.08 24.41 38.48
C TRP A 640 4.92 24.40 37.19
N LYS A 641 6.16 24.83 37.27
CA LYS A 641 7.08 24.86 36.12
C LYS A 641 7.36 23.46 35.61
N GLU A 642 7.74 22.51 36.46
CA GLU A 642 8.04 21.13 36.07
C GLU A 642 6.87 20.47 35.34
N ARG A 643 5.66 20.59 35.88
CA ARG A 643 4.45 20.06 35.24
C ARG A 643 4.24 20.63 33.84
N ASN A 644 4.36 21.94 33.70
CA ASN A 644 4.13 22.59 32.40
C ASN A 644 5.24 22.28 31.38
N ASP A 645 6.51 22.21 31.82
CA ASP A 645 7.63 21.83 30.98
C ASP A 645 7.49 20.38 30.45
N LEU A 646 7.04 19.45 31.31
CA LEU A 646 6.78 18.07 30.91
C LEU A 646 5.63 17.94 29.94
N ARG A 647 4.54 18.71 30.11
CA ARG A 647 3.43 18.76 29.14
C ARG A 647 3.91 19.22 27.77
N GLU A 648 4.72 20.27 27.73
CA GLU A 648 5.26 20.77 26.47
C GLU A 648 6.27 19.81 25.83
N GLN A 649 7.10 19.14 26.62
CA GLN A 649 8.01 18.09 26.14
C GLN A 649 7.23 16.92 25.55
N ARG A 650 6.14 16.51 26.21
CA ARG A 650 5.24 15.46 25.72
C ARG A 650 4.61 15.84 24.38
N GLU A 651 4.08 17.05 24.25
CA GLU A 651 3.48 17.54 22.99
C GLU A 651 4.52 17.56 21.87
N ARG A 652 5.73 18.05 22.14
CA ARG A 652 6.84 18.03 21.16
C ARG A 652 7.24 16.60 20.78
N LEU A 653 7.27 15.68 21.73
CA LEU A 653 7.56 14.28 21.45
C LEU A 653 6.51 13.66 20.52
N ILE A 654 5.22 13.85 20.80
CA ILE A 654 4.14 13.36 19.94
C ILE A 654 4.19 13.99 18.53
N ALA A 655 4.47 15.29 18.45
CA ALA A 655 4.62 15.99 17.17
C ALA A 655 5.80 15.50 16.33
N SER A 656 6.81 14.87 16.95
CA SER A 656 7.96 14.28 16.26
C SER A 656 7.72 12.87 15.74
N PHE A 657 6.61 12.23 16.11
CA PHE A 657 6.33 10.87 15.68
C PHE A 657 6.01 10.79 14.18
N PRO A 658 6.38 9.69 13.52
CA PRO A 658 5.88 9.42 12.18
C PRO A 658 4.36 9.37 12.19
N THR A 659 3.76 9.81 11.09
CA THR A 659 2.31 9.72 10.91
C THR A 659 1.95 8.67 9.87
N VAL A 660 0.71 8.23 9.87
CA VAL A 660 0.16 7.35 8.83
C VAL A 660 -1.27 7.78 8.51
N MET A 661 -1.62 7.79 7.23
CA MET A 661 -3.01 8.01 6.82
C MET A 661 -3.85 6.79 7.17
N VAL A 662 -5.01 7.03 7.78
CA VAL A 662 -5.94 5.99 8.26
C VAL A 662 -7.33 6.21 7.69
N MET A 663 -8.22 5.23 7.87
CA MET A 663 -9.64 5.42 7.64
C MET A 663 -10.29 6.04 8.87
N GLU A 664 -11.25 6.92 8.62
CA GLU A 664 -12.10 7.54 9.63
C GLU A 664 -13.43 7.89 8.99
N GLU A 665 -14.52 7.37 9.53
CA GLU A 665 -15.85 7.66 8.99
C GLU A 665 -16.35 9.02 9.45
N MET A 666 -17.10 9.68 8.57
CA MET A 666 -17.78 10.93 8.88
C MET A 666 -18.93 10.65 9.86
N PRO A 667 -19.18 11.50 10.87
CA PRO A 667 -20.31 11.35 11.79
C PRO A 667 -21.67 11.37 11.07
N LYS A 668 -21.79 12.15 10.02
CA LYS A 668 -22.93 12.17 9.12
C LYS A 668 -22.60 11.40 7.86
N VAL A 669 -23.32 10.33 7.62
CA VAL A 669 -23.15 9.48 6.42
C VAL A 669 -23.38 10.32 5.16
N ARG A 670 -22.44 10.25 4.23
CA ARG A 670 -22.53 10.91 2.93
C ARG A 670 -23.51 10.15 2.02
N ASP A 671 -24.42 10.87 1.40
CA ASP A 671 -25.30 10.29 0.38
C ASP A 671 -24.48 9.74 -0.80
N THR A 672 -24.88 8.58 -1.26
CA THR A 672 -24.25 7.92 -2.41
C THR A 672 -25.29 7.74 -3.51
N PHE A 673 -24.88 8.01 -4.73
CA PHE A 673 -25.72 7.93 -5.92
C PHE A 673 -25.08 7.02 -6.98
N LEU A 674 -25.91 6.36 -7.75
CA LEU A 674 -25.49 5.78 -9.01
C LEU A 674 -25.09 6.94 -9.94
N LEU A 675 -23.87 6.91 -10.47
CA LEU A 675 -23.38 7.96 -11.36
C LEU A 675 -23.61 7.57 -12.81
N VAL A 676 -24.35 8.39 -13.54
CA VAL A 676 -24.68 8.13 -14.95
C VAL A 676 -23.39 8.08 -15.78
N ARG A 677 -23.10 6.92 -16.38
CA ARG A 677 -21.85 6.65 -17.11
C ARG A 677 -20.58 6.92 -16.30
N GLY A 678 -20.66 6.79 -14.97
CA GLY A 678 -19.52 7.01 -14.08
C GLY A 678 -19.11 8.48 -13.86
N ALA A 679 -19.87 9.45 -14.39
CA ALA A 679 -19.55 10.88 -14.29
C ALA A 679 -19.90 11.44 -12.90
N TYR A 680 -18.93 12.00 -12.19
CA TYR A 680 -19.06 12.49 -10.82
C TYR A 680 -20.14 13.57 -10.65
N ASP A 681 -20.37 14.37 -11.69
CA ASP A 681 -21.32 15.48 -11.74
C ASP A 681 -22.75 15.07 -12.18
N LYS A 682 -22.99 13.79 -12.44
CA LYS A 682 -24.28 13.27 -12.93
C LYS A 682 -24.88 12.23 -11.97
N PRO A 683 -25.34 12.65 -10.78
CA PRO A 683 -25.97 11.74 -9.84
C PRO A 683 -27.34 11.26 -10.37
N GLY A 684 -27.58 9.96 -10.28
CA GLY A 684 -28.85 9.32 -10.60
C GLY A 684 -29.59 8.85 -9.36
N GLU A 685 -29.98 7.56 -9.31
CA GLU A 685 -30.66 6.93 -8.18
C GLU A 685 -29.77 6.94 -6.94
N ARG A 686 -30.34 7.30 -5.77
CA ARG A 686 -29.67 7.19 -4.47
C ARG A 686 -29.57 5.71 -4.08
N VAL A 687 -28.39 5.28 -3.63
CA VAL A 687 -28.11 3.92 -3.18
C VAL A 687 -27.58 3.90 -1.75
N THR A 688 -27.76 2.78 -1.07
CA THR A 688 -27.20 2.51 0.25
C THR A 688 -26.14 1.40 0.16
N PRO A 689 -25.19 1.32 1.10
CA PRO A 689 -24.20 0.24 1.10
C PRO A 689 -24.88 -1.14 1.05
N ASN A 690 -24.42 -1.99 0.17
CA ASN A 690 -24.85 -3.39 0.04
C ASN A 690 -23.79 -4.18 -0.75
N VAL A 691 -23.91 -5.50 -0.75
CA VAL A 691 -23.07 -6.42 -1.52
C VAL A 691 -23.80 -6.84 -2.82
N PRO A 692 -23.08 -7.32 -3.85
CA PRO A 692 -23.68 -7.74 -5.11
C PRO A 692 -24.75 -8.80 -4.90
N ALA A 693 -25.89 -8.62 -5.59
CA ALA A 693 -27.08 -9.47 -5.42
C ALA A 693 -26.84 -10.95 -5.76
N VAL A 694 -25.85 -11.25 -6.58
CA VAL A 694 -25.47 -12.62 -6.99
C VAL A 694 -24.67 -13.36 -5.90
N LEU A 695 -24.09 -12.63 -4.93
CA LEU A 695 -23.30 -13.15 -3.81
C LEU A 695 -24.19 -13.30 -2.55
N PRO A 696 -23.76 -14.06 -1.56
CA PRO A 696 -24.47 -14.16 -0.28
C PRO A 696 -24.68 -12.78 0.35
N ARG A 697 -25.81 -12.59 1.03
CA ARG A 697 -26.13 -11.33 1.71
C ARG A 697 -25.29 -11.14 2.97
N VAL A 698 -25.09 -9.88 3.36
CA VAL A 698 -24.55 -9.56 4.68
C VAL A 698 -25.51 -10.09 5.75
N ALA A 699 -24.97 -10.65 6.84
CA ALA A 699 -25.76 -11.18 7.92
C ALA A 699 -26.68 -10.12 8.54
N ASP A 700 -27.91 -10.51 8.91
CA ASP A 700 -28.90 -9.63 9.51
C ASP A 700 -28.40 -9.04 10.84
N GLY A 701 -28.76 -7.79 11.14
CA GLY A 701 -28.37 -7.12 12.38
C GLY A 701 -26.96 -6.51 12.38
N MET A 702 -26.19 -6.68 11.32
CA MET A 702 -24.88 -6.01 11.18
C MET A 702 -25.06 -4.52 10.86
N PRO A 703 -24.20 -3.63 11.43
CA PRO A 703 -24.20 -2.21 11.07
C PRO A 703 -23.88 -2.05 9.58
N ASN A 704 -24.59 -1.18 8.87
CA ASN A 704 -24.39 -1.00 7.42
C ASN A 704 -23.16 -0.10 7.13
N ASN A 705 -21.97 -0.58 7.46
CA ASN A 705 -20.69 0.10 7.32
C ASN A 705 -19.57 -0.87 6.90
N ARG A 706 -18.33 -0.36 6.79
CA ARG A 706 -17.16 -1.16 6.38
C ARG A 706 -16.89 -2.38 7.27
N LEU A 707 -17.28 -2.37 8.55
CA LEU A 707 -17.09 -3.52 9.43
C LEU A 707 -17.96 -4.70 9.01
N ALA A 708 -19.21 -4.43 8.61
CA ALA A 708 -20.08 -5.48 8.08
C ALA A 708 -19.52 -6.05 6.76
N LEU A 709 -19.06 -5.19 5.86
CA LEU A 709 -18.39 -5.61 4.61
C LEU A 709 -17.15 -6.47 4.90
N ALA A 710 -16.31 -6.06 5.83
CA ALA A 710 -15.08 -6.77 6.18
C ALA A 710 -15.36 -8.18 6.75
N ARG A 711 -16.37 -8.30 7.62
CA ARG A 711 -16.80 -9.60 8.15
C ARG A 711 -17.44 -10.48 7.08
N TRP A 712 -18.27 -9.90 6.21
CA TRP A 712 -18.84 -10.61 5.06
C TRP A 712 -17.76 -11.14 4.12
N MET A 713 -16.66 -10.41 3.99
CA MET A 713 -15.55 -10.83 3.13
C MET A 713 -14.92 -12.16 3.59
N VAL A 714 -14.87 -12.39 4.88
CA VAL A 714 -14.29 -13.61 5.49
C VAL A 714 -15.34 -14.62 5.98
N ASP A 715 -16.60 -14.37 5.66
CA ASP A 715 -17.69 -15.29 5.98
C ASP A 715 -17.48 -16.62 5.19
N PRO A 716 -17.63 -17.78 5.82
CA PRO A 716 -17.54 -19.07 5.15
C PRO A 716 -18.49 -19.25 3.96
N ALA A 717 -19.62 -18.53 3.95
CA ALA A 717 -20.54 -18.52 2.82
C ALA A 717 -20.05 -17.71 1.61
N ASN A 718 -19.02 -16.85 1.80
CA ASN A 718 -18.43 -16.11 0.69
C ASN A 718 -17.65 -17.07 -0.23
N PRO A 719 -18.07 -17.22 -1.51
CA PRO A 719 -17.48 -18.22 -2.39
C PRO A 719 -16.08 -17.88 -2.91
N LEU A 720 -15.61 -16.65 -2.76
CA LEU A 720 -14.45 -16.11 -3.47
C LEU A 720 -13.22 -15.97 -2.58
N THR A 721 -13.31 -15.33 -1.42
CA THR A 721 -12.14 -14.88 -0.64
C THR A 721 -11.14 -15.99 -0.35
N SER A 722 -11.58 -17.12 0.19
CA SER A 722 -10.67 -18.21 0.53
C SER A 722 -9.98 -18.81 -0.71
N ARG A 723 -10.73 -19.00 -1.82
CA ARG A 723 -10.17 -19.45 -3.11
C ARG A 723 -9.15 -18.49 -3.68
N VAL A 724 -9.46 -17.19 -3.70
CA VAL A 724 -8.58 -16.14 -4.24
C VAL A 724 -7.26 -16.09 -3.47
N ILE A 725 -7.33 -16.16 -2.14
CA ILE A 725 -6.12 -16.06 -1.31
C ILE A 725 -5.24 -17.31 -1.41
N VAL A 726 -5.82 -18.52 -1.34
CA VAL A 726 -5.00 -19.74 -1.51
C VAL A 726 -4.41 -19.84 -2.92
N ASN A 727 -5.13 -19.35 -3.94
CA ASN A 727 -4.62 -19.27 -5.31
C ASN A 727 -3.42 -18.33 -5.44
N ARG A 728 -3.39 -17.22 -4.69
CA ARG A 728 -2.24 -16.30 -4.64
C ARG A 728 -1.05 -16.90 -3.90
N PHE A 729 -1.29 -17.58 -2.79
CA PHE A 729 -0.21 -18.34 -2.13
C PHE A 729 0.35 -19.40 -3.07
N TRP A 730 -0.51 -20.11 -3.78
CA TRP A 730 -0.09 -21.07 -4.80
C TRP A 730 0.79 -20.43 -5.88
N GLN A 731 0.35 -19.29 -6.43
CA GLN A 731 1.12 -18.52 -7.42
C GLN A 731 2.52 -18.14 -6.91
N THR A 732 2.66 -17.80 -5.64
CA THR A 732 3.96 -17.42 -5.06
C THR A 732 4.97 -18.57 -5.18
N TYR A 733 4.52 -19.80 -4.98
CA TYR A 733 5.37 -20.98 -4.99
C TYR A 733 5.52 -21.61 -6.38
N PHE A 734 4.48 -21.62 -7.19
CA PHE A 734 4.49 -22.27 -8.50
C PHE A 734 4.61 -21.31 -9.69
N GLY A 735 4.56 -20.01 -9.43
CA GLY A 735 4.66 -18.97 -10.48
C GLY A 735 3.35 -18.68 -11.21
N THR A 736 2.47 -19.67 -11.29
CA THR A 736 1.12 -19.52 -11.86
C THR A 736 0.11 -20.09 -10.87
N GLY A 737 -1.01 -19.40 -10.70
CA GLY A 737 -2.10 -19.88 -9.85
C GLY A 737 -2.79 -21.12 -10.40
N LEU A 738 -3.55 -21.83 -9.59
CA LEU A 738 -4.49 -22.88 -10.06
C LEU A 738 -5.48 -22.24 -11.02
N VAL A 739 -5.98 -21.03 -10.71
CA VAL A 739 -6.60 -20.08 -11.65
C VAL A 739 -5.49 -19.15 -12.12
N LYS A 740 -5.18 -19.16 -13.43
CA LYS A 740 -4.07 -18.38 -14.00
C LYS A 740 -4.37 -16.87 -13.98
N THR A 741 -5.62 -16.49 -14.18
CA THR A 741 -6.11 -15.11 -14.10
C THR A 741 -6.39 -14.75 -12.65
N VAL A 742 -5.35 -14.48 -11.86
CA VAL A 742 -5.46 -14.28 -10.40
C VAL A 742 -6.25 -13.02 -10.02
N GLU A 743 -6.42 -12.09 -10.94
CA GLU A 743 -7.22 -10.87 -10.82
C GLU A 743 -8.68 -11.08 -11.22
N ASP A 744 -9.00 -12.17 -11.94
CA ASP A 744 -10.32 -12.42 -12.53
C ASP A 744 -10.74 -13.89 -12.39
N PHE A 745 -11.69 -14.14 -11.49
CA PHE A 745 -12.36 -15.42 -11.25
C PHE A 745 -13.74 -15.44 -11.92
N GLY A 746 -14.05 -14.42 -12.70
CA GLY A 746 -15.31 -14.28 -13.44
C GLY A 746 -15.34 -15.04 -14.76
N SER A 747 -16.34 -14.68 -15.57
CA SER A 747 -16.63 -15.36 -16.84
C SER A 747 -15.54 -15.21 -17.91
N GLN A 748 -14.64 -14.22 -17.78
CA GLN A 748 -13.49 -14.04 -18.66
C GLN A 748 -12.19 -14.63 -18.07
N GLY A 749 -12.24 -15.10 -16.81
CA GLY A 749 -11.13 -15.79 -16.17
C GLY A 749 -10.94 -17.21 -16.69
N GLU A 750 -9.73 -17.74 -16.50
CA GLU A 750 -9.45 -19.15 -16.85
C GLU A 750 -10.08 -20.10 -15.83
N TRP A 751 -10.53 -21.25 -16.33
CA TRP A 751 -10.95 -22.37 -15.50
C TRP A 751 -9.78 -22.89 -14.65
N PRO A 752 -9.99 -23.25 -13.37
CA PRO A 752 -8.93 -23.81 -12.53
C PRO A 752 -8.32 -25.07 -13.14
N SER A 753 -7.00 -25.19 -13.15
CA SER A 753 -6.32 -26.42 -13.59
C SER A 753 -6.69 -27.64 -12.73
N HIS A 754 -6.91 -27.40 -11.44
CA HIS A 754 -7.28 -28.40 -10.44
C HIS A 754 -8.42 -27.86 -9.56
N PRO A 755 -9.68 -27.87 -10.02
CA PRO A 755 -10.79 -27.24 -9.31
C PRO A 755 -11.02 -27.83 -7.92
N ASP A 756 -11.00 -29.17 -7.80
CA ASP A 756 -11.19 -29.84 -6.51
C ASP A 756 -10.05 -29.52 -5.51
N LEU A 757 -8.80 -29.37 -5.99
CA LEU A 757 -7.69 -28.94 -5.13
C LEU A 757 -7.88 -27.51 -4.65
N LEU A 758 -8.33 -26.62 -5.52
CA LEU A 758 -8.61 -25.22 -5.16
C LEU A 758 -9.68 -25.14 -4.06
N ASP A 759 -10.77 -25.89 -4.21
CA ASP A 759 -11.85 -25.93 -3.24
C ASP A 759 -11.40 -26.57 -1.92
N TRP A 760 -10.67 -27.68 -2.01
CA TRP A 760 -10.12 -28.34 -0.83
C TRP A 760 -9.19 -27.40 -0.04
N LEU A 761 -8.27 -26.70 -0.71
CA LEU A 761 -7.36 -25.73 -0.09
C LEU A 761 -8.13 -24.55 0.51
N ALA A 762 -9.15 -24.04 -0.19
CA ALA A 762 -9.97 -22.92 0.28
C ALA A 762 -10.73 -23.29 1.59
N VAL A 763 -11.33 -24.47 1.63
CA VAL A 763 -12.01 -24.96 2.83
C VAL A 763 -11.02 -25.28 3.94
N GLN A 764 -9.89 -25.92 3.61
CA GLN A 764 -8.83 -26.21 4.59
C GLN A 764 -8.34 -24.93 5.26
N PHE A 765 -8.08 -23.88 4.48
CA PHE A 765 -7.59 -22.59 4.98
C PHE A 765 -8.60 -21.93 5.90
N SER A 766 -9.86 -21.81 5.49
CA SER A 766 -10.90 -21.16 6.32
C SER A 766 -11.24 -21.95 7.59
N THR A 767 -11.27 -23.28 7.52
CA THR A 767 -11.61 -24.15 8.67
C THR A 767 -10.46 -24.37 9.64
N SER A 768 -9.21 -24.13 9.23
CA SER A 768 -8.05 -24.19 10.12
C SER A 768 -7.75 -22.88 10.87
N GLY A 769 -8.70 -21.96 10.95
CA GLY A 769 -8.53 -20.66 11.60
C GLY A 769 -7.74 -19.66 10.75
N TRP A 770 -7.82 -19.77 9.44
CA TRP A 770 -7.15 -18.86 8.50
C TRP A 770 -5.63 -18.76 8.70
N ASP A 771 -5.01 -19.88 9.10
CA ASP A 771 -3.59 -19.98 9.40
C ASP A 771 -2.73 -19.93 8.13
N VAL A 772 -2.08 -18.80 7.91
CA VAL A 772 -1.26 -18.54 6.71
C VAL A 772 -0.02 -19.43 6.67
N LYS A 773 0.68 -19.58 7.79
CA LYS A 773 1.91 -20.42 7.83
C LYS A 773 1.60 -21.90 7.65
N ALA A 774 0.50 -22.39 8.23
CA ALA A 774 0.08 -23.77 8.08
C ALA A 774 -0.24 -24.14 6.63
N ILE A 775 -1.03 -23.30 5.92
CA ILE A 775 -1.35 -23.57 4.50
C ILE A 775 -0.10 -23.50 3.61
N GLN A 776 0.81 -22.56 3.86
CA GLN A 776 2.06 -22.43 3.12
C GLN A 776 3.02 -23.60 3.42
N LYS A 777 3.12 -24.01 4.69
CA LYS A 777 3.88 -25.22 5.07
C LYS A 777 3.35 -26.44 4.30
N MET A 778 2.04 -26.62 4.24
CA MET A 778 1.43 -27.73 3.50
C MET A 778 1.83 -27.72 2.02
N ILE A 779 1.86 -26.55 1.38
CA ILE A 779 2.28 -26.41 -0.02
C ILE A 779 3.75 -26.80 -0.20
N VAL A 780 4.68 -26.24 0.58
CA VAL A 780 6.11 -26.49 0.39
C VAL A 780 6.56 -27.88 0.86
N MET A 781 5.78 -28.54 1.72
CA MET A 781 6.00 -29.90 2.15
C MET A 781 5.48 -30.96 1.17
N SER A 782 4.65 -30.59 0.18
CA SER A 782 4.09 -31.53 -0.80
C SER A 782 5.14 -32.14 -1.72
N ALA A 783 4.93 -33.37 -2.15
CA ALA A 783 5.73 -34.00 -3.19
C ALA A 783 5.68 -33.19 -4.50
N THR A 784 4.54 -32.58 -4.78
CA THR A 784 4.31 -31.69 -5.92
C THR A 784 5.31 -30.53 -5.95
N TYR A 785 5.55 -29.86 -4.82
CA TYR A 785 6.51 -28.77 -4.71
C TYR A 785 7.96 -29.26 -4.76
N ARG A 786 8.22 -30.43 -4.19
CA ARG A 786 9.58 -30.99 -4.06
C ARG A 786 10.13 -31.61 -5.34
N GLN A 787 9.34 -31.74 -6.40
CA GLN A 787 9.79 -32.25 -7.70
C GLN A 787 10.96 -31.45 -8.27
N THR A 788 11.83 -32.11 -9.04
CA THR A 788 12.82 -31.42 -9.87
C THR A 788 12.12 -30.59 -10.95
N SER A 789 12.66 -29.41 -11.23
CA SER A 789 12.20 -28.52 -12.32
C SER A 789 12.71 -28.96 -13.71
N ARG A 790 13.64 -29.91 -13.77
CA ARG A 790 14.15 -30.43 -15.04
C ARG A 790 13.06 -31.21 -15.76
N ALA A 791 12.65 -30.71 -16.91
CA ALA A 791 11.63 -31.35 -17.71
C ALA A 791 12.24 -32.40 -18.63
N ALA A 792 11.65 -33.61 -18.66
CA ALA A 792 11.83 -34.53 -19.77
C ALA A 792 11.17 -33.90 -21.04
N PRO A 793 11.73 -34.15 -22.25
CA PRO A 793 11.23 -33.52 -23.48
C PRO A 793 9.73 -33.75 -23.75
N ASP A 794 9.23 -34.94 -23.42
CA ASP A 794 7.84 -35.33 -23.56
C ASP A 794 6.89 -34.53 -22.61
N LEU A 795 7.34 -34.28 -21.37
CA LEU A 795 6.59 -33.43 -20.42
C LEU A 795 6.55 -31.99 -20.87
N GLN A 796 7.64 -31.49 -21.46
CA GLN A 796 7.70 -30.13 -21.96
C GLN A 796 6.79 -29.93 -23.17
N GLN A 797 6.67 -30.94 -24.01
CA GLN A 797 5.78 -30.90 -25.19
C GLN A 797 4.31 -31.02 -24.78
N LYS A 798 3.97 -31.90 -23.84
CA LYS A 798 2.58 -32.14 -23.40
C LYS A 798 2.03 -31.00 -22.55
N ASP A 799 2.84 -30.45 -21.64
CA ASP A 799 2.46 -29.38 -20.73
C ASP A 799 3.57 -28.31 -20.62
N PRO A 800 3.73 -27.45 -21.65
CA PRO A 800 4.82 -26.46 -21.69
C PRO A 800 4.77 -25.48 -20.53
N GLU A 801 3.58 -25.07 -20.07
CA GLU A 801 3.38 -24.15 -18.95
C GLU A 801 3.36 -24.82 -17.56
N ASN A 802 3.53 -26.14 -17.50
CA ASN A 802 3.44 -26.91 -16.25
C ASN A 802 2.11 -26.71 -15.51
N ARG A 803 1.01 -26.62 -16.24
CA ARG A 803 -0.36 -26.46 -15.68
C ARG A 803 -0.83 -27.71 -14.94
N LEU A 804 -0.34 -28.89 -15.34
CA LEU A 804 -0.65 -30.18 -14.73
C LEU A 804 0.28 -30.54 -13.56
N LEU A 805 1.33 -29.75 -13.31
CA LEU A 805 2.22 -29.89 -12.17
C LEU A 805 3.05 -31.18 -12.16
N ALA A 806 3.41 -31.68 -13.36
CA ALA A 806 4.21 -32.88 -13.52
C ALA A 806 5.71 -32.67 -13.19
N ARG A 807 6.11 -31.44 -12.91
CA ARG A 807 7.48 -31.05 -12.53
C ARG A 807 7.49 -29.91 -11.54
N GLY A 808 8.62 -29.69 -10.87
CA GLY A 808 8.83 -28.55 -9.98
C GLY A 808 8.79 -27.21 -10.74
N PRO A 809 8.54 -26.09 -10.05
CA PRO A 809 8.50 -24.77 -10.67
C PRO A 809 9.90 -24.32 -11.11
N ARG A 810 9.97 -23.63 -12.28
CA ARG A 810 11.17 -22.91 -12.72
C ARG A 810 10.76 -21.55 -13.25
N MET A 811 11.26 -20.52 -12.61
CA MET A 811 10.89 -19.14 -12.96
C MET A 811 11.96 -18.15 -12.52
N ARG A 812 12.06 -17.02 -13.23
CA ARG A 812 12.90 -15.89 -12.81
C ARG A 812 12.44 -15.36 -11.45
N LEU A 813 13.41 -15.02 -10.59
CA LEU A 813 13.16 -14.41 -9.29
C LEU A 813 12.58 -13.00 -9.45
N PRO A 814 11.73 -12.54 -8.51
CA PRO A 814 11.27 -11.14 -8.47
C PRO A 814 12.43 -10.15 -8.32
N ALA A 815 12.22 -8.91 -8.80
CA ALA A 815 13.21 -7.84 -8.78
C ALA A 815 13.87 -7.64 -7.41
N GLU A 816 13.05 -7.59 -6.36
CA GLU A 816 13.51 -7.42 -4.98
C GLU A 816 14.42 -8.58 -4.54
N THR A 817 14.04 -9.81 -4.92
CA THR A 817 14.82 -11.01 -4.57
C THR A 817 16.16 -11.06 -5.32
N VAL A 818 16.22 -10.62 -6.57
CA VAL A 818 17.47 -10.56 -7.35
C VAL A 818 18.47 -9.62 -6.66
N ARG A 819 18.05 -8.43 -6.26
CA ARG A 819 18.93 -7.47 -5.56
C ARG A 819 19.28 -7.96 -4.15
N ASP A 820 18.32 -8.41 -3.38
CA ASP A 820 18.52 -8.86 -1.99
C ASP A 820 19.47 -10.07 -1.96
N GLN A 821 19.37 -10.99 -2.92
CA GLN A 821 20.28 -12.11 -3.08
C GLN A 821 21.71 -11.64 -3.34
N ALA A 822 21.93 -10.69 -4.24
CA ALA A 822 23.26 -10.15 -4.53
C ALA A 822 23.89 -9.51 -3.29
N LEU A 823 23.10 -8.75 -2.52
CA LEU A 823 23.56 -8.16 -1.26
C LEU A 823 23.87 -9.23 -0.19
N ALA A 824 23.05 -10.27 -0.09
CA ALA A 824 23.27 -11.38 0.87
C ALA A 824 24.53 -12.19 0.53
N ILE A 825 24.70 -12.58 -0.72
CA ILE A 825 25.85 -13.35 -1.22
C ILE A 825 27.16 -12.57 -1.00
N SER A 826 27.14 -11.28 -1.24
CA SER A 826 28.31 -10.39 -1.08
C SER A 826 28.62 -10.03 0.37
N GLY A 827 27.71 -10.30 1.32
CA GLY A 827 27.86 -9.88 2.70
C GLY A 827 27.55 -8.39 2.95
N LEU A 828 27.00 -7.69 1.97
CA LEU A 828 26.60 -6.29 2.10
C LEU A 828 25.24 -6.12 2.78
N LEU A 829 24.37 -7.14 2.76
CA LEU A 829 23.00 -7.03 3.23
C LEU A 829 22.92 -6.57 4.69
N VAL A 830 22.20 -5.48 4.92
CA VAL A 830 21.90 -4.96 6.25
C VAL A 830 20.51 -5.43 6.67
N GLU A 831 20.49 -6.34 7.65
CA GLU A 831 19.26 -6.93 8.17
C GLU A 831 18.66 -6.09 9.31
N ARG A 832 17.99 -5.01 8.93
CA ARG A 832 17.21 -4.17 9.85
C ARG A 832 15.76 -4.21 9.43
N THR A 833 14.88 -4.81 10.22
CA THR A 833 13.45 -4.88 9.96
C THR A 833 12.74 -3.56 10.31
N GLY A 834 11.85 -3.11 9.42
CA GLY A 834 11.02 -1.92 9.64
C GLY A 834 11.77 -0.59 9.53
N GLY A 835 11.07 0.50 9.89
CA GLY A 835 11.58 1.86 9.82
C GLY A 835 11.40 2.53 8.45
N PRO A 836 11.81 3.81 8.31
CA PRO A 836 11.61 4.58 7.10
C PRO A 836 12.25 3.95 5.85
N SER A 837 11.70 4.29 4.69
CA SER A 837 12.25 3.90 3.39
C SER A 837 13.63 4.51 3.16
N VAL A 838 14.47 3.84 2.37
CA VAL A 838 15.85 4.22 2.07
C VAL A 838 16.04 4.49 0.58
N LYS A 839 17.02 5.31 0.26
CA LYS A 839 17.34 5.74 -1.11
C LYS A 839 18.69 5.12 -1.56
N PRO A 840 18.71 3.86 -2.05
CA PRO A 840 19.93 3.21 -2.55
C PRO A 840 20.43 3.84 -3.84
N TYR A 841 21.43 3.21 -4.51
CA TYR A 841 21.96 3.69 -5.79
C TYR A 841 20.88 3.84 -6.86
N GLN A 842 20.93 4.95 -7.60
CA GLN A 842 20.09 5.25 -8.73
C GLN A 842 20.86 6.19 -9.68
N PRO A 843 20.64 6.16 -11.01
CA PRO A 843 21.25 7.10 -11.94
C PRO A 843 21.02 8.56 -11.52
N ALA A 844 22.09 9.35 -11.54
CA ALA A 844 22.03 10.76 -11.20
C ALA A 844 21.19 11.55 -12.22
N GLY A 845 20.50 12.61 -11.77
CA GLY A 845 19.69 13.49 -12.59
C GLY A 845 18.33 12.93 -13.03
N LEU A 846 18.04 11.66 -12.80
CA LEU A 846 16.81 11.01 -13.29
C LEU A 846 15.54 11.68 -12.79
N TRP A 847 15.46 11.99 -11.50
CA TRP A 847 14.27 12.66 -10.94
C TRP A 847 14.13 14.08 -11.49
N LYS A 848 15.24 14.82 -11.59
CA LYS A 848 15.23 16.17 -12.12
C LYS A 848 14.76 16.20 -13.58
N GLU A 849 15.23 15.27 -14.39
CA GLU A 849 14.85 15.15 -15.78
C GLU A 849 13.37 14.79 -15.96
N LEU A 850 12.87 13.81 -15.20
CA LEU A 850 11.50 13.31 -15.36
C LEU A 850 10.43 14.20 -14.69
N THR A 851 10.76 14.87 -13.59
CA THR A 851 9.76 15.57 -12.77
C THR A 851 9.98 17.08 -12.67
N GLY A 852 11.12 17.60 -13.16
CA GLY A 852 11.51 19.01 -13.01
C GLY A 852 11.72 19.47 -11.57
N GLY A 853 11.66 18.53 -10.60
CA GLY A 853 11.80 18.78 -9.18
C GLY A 853 13.21 18.66 -8.64
N ALA A 854 13.31 18.42 -7.32
CA ALA A 854 14.59 18.14 -6.66
C ALA A 854 15.21 16.84 -7.19
N ASP A 855 16.53 16.78 -7.22
CA ASP A 855 17.27 15.59 -7.62
C ASP A 855 17.17 14.48 -6.55
N TYR A 856 17.52 13.27 -6.94
CA TYR A 856 17.57 12.12 -6.05
C TYR A 856 18.80 12.22 -5.13
N GLU A 857 18.54 12.47 -3.86
CA GLU A 857 19.57 12.42 -2.83
C GLU A 857 19.66 11.01 -2.27
N ARG A 858 20.69 10.26 -2.71
CA ARG A 858 20.93 8.91 -2.21
C ARG A 858 21.40 8.89 -0.76
N ASP A 859 21.03 7.88 -0.04
CA ASP A 859 21.54 7.61 1.30
C ASP A 859 23.02 7.19 1.29
N LYS A 860 23.61 7.09 2.47
CA LYS A 860 25.01 6.68 2.69
C LYS A 860 25.10 5.56 3.73
N GLY A 861 26.20 4.81 3.69
CA GLY A 861 26.50 3.77 4.65
C GLY A 861 25.47 2.63 4.66
N PRO A 862 25.08 2.10 5.84
CA PRO A 862 24.21 0.90 5.95
C PRO A 862 22.85 1.03 5.25
N ALA A 863 22.32 2.24 5.07
CA ALA A 863 21.04 2.47 4.41
C ALA A 863 21.03 2.03 2.93
N LEU A 864 22.18 2.10 2.24
CA LEU A 864 22.33 1.66 0.85
C LEU A 864 22.06 0.15 0.66
N TYR A 865 22.30 -0.64 1.69
CA TYR A 865 22.33 -2.10 1.61
C TYR A 865 21.16 -2.78 2.33
N ARG A 866 20.12 -2.02 2.69
CA ARG A 866 18.89 -2.60 3.22
C ARG A 866 18.15 -3.40 2.16
N ARG A 867 17.28 -4.32 2.61
CA ARG A 867 16.43 -5.10 1.70
C ARG A 867 15.61 -4.20 0.79
N SER A 868 15.41 -4.67 -0.44
CA SER A 868 14.68 -3.97 -1.50
C SER A 868 13.26 -3.55 -1.13
N LEU A 869 12.61 -4.28 -0.21
CA LEU A 869 11.32 -3.93 0.37
C LEU A 869 11.28 -2.52 0.98
N TYR A 870 12.42 -2.02 1.45
CA TYR A 870 12.57 -0.71 2.08
C TYR A 870 13.02 0.40 1.13
N THR A 871 13.23 0.10 -0.15
CA THR A 871 13.59 1.12 -1.15
C THR A 871 12.46 2.13 -1.30
N PHE A 872 12.81 3.41 -1.24
CA PHE A 872 11.89 4.52 -1.45
C PHE A 872 11.23 4.42 -2.83
N TRP A 873 9.90 4.38 -2.83
CA TRP A 873 9.11 4.20 -4.03
C TRP A 873 8.43 5.50 -4.47
N LYS A 874 9.02 6.18 -5.46
CA LYS A 874 8.42 7.31 -6.14
C LYS A 874 7.60 6.82 -7.33
N ARG A 875 6.30 7.13 -7.36
CA ARG A 875 5.39 6.58 -8.38
C ARG A 875 5.71 7.05 -9.79
N THR A 876 5.98 8.35 -9.97
CA THR A 876 6.32 8.92 -11.29
C THR A 876 7.72 8.55 -11.76
N SER A 877 8.58 8.07 -10.87
CA SER A 877 9.96 7.66 -11.17
C SER A 877 10.37 6.51 -10.27
N PRO A 878 9.79 5.30 -10.44
CA PRO A 878 10.14 4.14 -9.64
C PRO A 878 11.59 3.70 -9.91
N PRO A 879 12.21 2.90 -9.01
CA PRO A 879 13.61 2.50 -9.13
C PRO A 879 13.88 1.76 -10.45
N PRO A 880 14.73 2.29 -11.36
CA PRO A 880 14.87 1.76 -12.72
C PRO A 880 15.39 0.32 -12.76
N ALA A 881 16.35 -0.01 -11.88
CA ALA A 881 16.89 -1.36 -11.79
C ALA A 881 15.81 -2.40 -11.42
N MET A 882 14.83 -2.03 -10.58
CA MET A 882 13.73 -2.92 -10.24
C MET A 882 12.71 -3.02 -11.38
N MET A 883 12.40 -1.88 -12.04
CA MET A 883 11.50 -1.87 -13.20
C MET A 883 12.01 -2.73 -14.35
N ASN A 884 13.32 -2.77 -14.58
CA ASN A 884 13.95 -3.66 -15.57
C ASN A 884 13.69 -5.15 -15.27
N PHE A 885 13.43 -5.51 -14.01
CA PHE A 885 13.09 -6.86 -13.57
C PHE A 885 11.58 -7.03 -13.29
N ASP A 886 10.74 -6.25 -13.98
CA ASP A 886 9.27 -6.32 -13.94
C ASP A 886 8.65 -6.05 -12.56
N ALA A 887 9.29 -5.23 -11.72
CA ALA A 887 8.66 -4.79 -10.47
C ALA A 887 7.34 -4.04 -10.72
N ALA A 888 6.40 -4.17 -9.81
CA ALA A 888 5.10 -3.52 -9.91
C ALA A 888 5.24 -1.99 -9.85
N GLY A 889 4.62 -1.25 -10.78
CA GLY A 889 4.65 0.22 -10.81
C GLY A 889 3.95 0.89 -9.63
N ARG A 890 3.04 0.16 -8.94
CA ARG A 890 2.28 0.62 -7.77
C ARG A 890 1.41 1.86 -8.00
N GLU A 891 1.10 2.15 -9.26
CA GLU A 891 0.09 3.13 -9.66
C GLU A 891 -1.33 2.60 -9.40
N THR A 892 -1.54 1.33 -9.71
CA THR A 892 -2.78 0.59 -9.54
C THR A 892 -2.54 -0.70 -8.77
N CYS A 893 -3.61 -1.38 -8.36
CA CYS A 893 -3.55 -2.69 -7.73
C CYS A 893 -2.96 -3.72 -8.70
N ILE A 894 -1.87 -4.38 -8.30
CA ILE A 894 -1.21 -5.43 -9.09
C ILE A 894 -1.13 -6.70 -8.23
N VAL A 895 -1.78 -7.75 -8.71
CA VAL A 895 -1.83 -9.06 -8.03
C VAL A 895 -1.21 -10.18 -8.87
N ARG A 896 -0.93 -9.91 -10.14
CA ARG A 896 -0.23 -10.83 -11.04
C ARG A 896 1.15 -10.28 -11.37
N GLU A 897 2.18 -11.11 -11.26
CA GLU A 897 3.52 -10.76 -11.71
C GLU A 897 3.70 -11.03 -13.19
N ASN A 898 4.23 -10.06 -13.89
CA ASN A 898 4.84 -10.28 -15.18
C ASN A 898 6.28 -10.80 -15.00
N ARG A 899 6.74 -11.60 -15.94
CA ARG A 899 8.13 -12.09 -15.96
C ARG A 899 8.62 -12.10 -17.39
N THR A 900 9.52 -11.19 -17.68
CA THR A 900 10.21 -11.11 -18.97
C THR A 900 11.66 -11.55 -18.82
N ASN A 901 12.28 -11.96 -19.90
CA ASN A 901 13.72 -12.17 -19.97
C ASN A 901 14.25 -11.30 -21.10
N THR A 902 14.98 -10.27 -20.75
CA THR A 902 15.49 -9.28 -21.71
C THR A 902 17.01 -9.13 -21.60
N PRO A 903 17.72 -8.79 -22.69
CA PRO A 903 19.14 -8.46 -22.64
C PRO A 903 19.45 -7.31 -21.66
N LEU A 904 18.50 -6.39 -21.47
CA LEU A 904 18.65 -5.26 -20.56
C LEU A 904 18.79 -5.72 -19.09
N GLN A 905 18.15 -6.82 -18.70
CA GLN A 905 18.30 -7.38 -17.37
C GLN A 905 19.72 -7.89 -17.13
N ALA A 906 20.30 -8.62 -18.09
CA ALA A 906 21.68 -9.06 -18.00
C ALA A 906 22.65 -7.85 -17.98
N LEU A 907 22.42 -6.86 -18.82
CA LEU A 907 23.20 -5.63 -18.84
C LEU A 907 23.13 -4.88 -17.50
N ASN A 908 21.97 -4.84 -16.87
CA ASN A 908 21.77 -4.22 -15.54
C ASN A 908 22.60 -4.95 -14.47
N LEU A 909 22.59 -6.29 -14.44
CA LEU A 909 23.42 -7.08 -13.51
C LEU A 909 24.92 -6.88 -13.69
N MET A 910 25.34 -6.55 -14.90
CA MET A 910 26.77 -6.35 -15.22
C MET A 910 27.28 -4.92 -15.01
N ASN A 911 26.40 -3.90 -15.02
CA ASN A 911 26.82 -2.50 -15.06
C ASN A 911 26.25 -1.61 -13.97
N ASP A 912 25.15 -2.01 -13.28
CA ASP A 912 24.62 -1.22 -12.18
C ASP A 912 25.58 -1.26 -10.99
N VAL A 913 25.79 -0.11 -10.35
CA VAL A 913 26.75 0.06 -9.23
C VAL A 913 26.46 -0.94 -8.10
N THR A 914 25.20 -1.22 -7.80
CA THR A 914 24.81 -2.20 -6.78
C THR A 914 25.42 -3.58 -7.04
N TYR A 915 25.32 -4.06 -8.28
CA TYR A 915 25.80 -5.39 -8.63
C TYR A 915 27.32 -5.44 -8.85
N LEU A 916 27.92 -4.35 -9.34
CA LEU A 916 29.39 -4.24 -9.42
C LEU A 916 30.00 -4.25 -8.02
N GLU A 917 29.46 -3.50 -7.09
CA GLU A 917 29.90 -3.48 -5.70
C GLU A 917 29.68 -4.83 -5.02
N ALA A 918 28.51 -5.47 -5.24
CA ALA A 918 28.23 -6.81 -4.73
C ALA A 918 29.22 -7.84 -5.29
N SER A 919 29.57 -7.77 -6.57
CA SER A 919 30.54 -8.65 -7.19
C SER A 919 31.94 -8.49 -6.57
N ARG A 920 32.37 -7.25 -6.32
CA ARG A 920 33.65 -6.96 -5.64
C ARG A 920 33.64 -7.52 -4.22
N LYS A 921 32.59 -7.29 -3.45
CA LYS A 921 32.49 -7.80 -2.07
C LYS A 921 32.39 -9.32 -2.01
N MET A 922 31.70 -9.93 -2.97
CA MET A 922 31.68 -11.39 -3.12
C MET A 922 33.10 -11.92 -3.43
N ALA A 923 33.87 -11.23 -4.29
CA ALA A 923 35.25 -11.57 -4.60
C ALA A 923 36.17 -11.48 -3.36
N GLU A 924 36.00 -10.45 -2.54
CA GLU A 924 36.71 -10.36 -1.24
C GLU A 924 36.44 -11.60 -0.38
N ARG A 925 35.18 -12.03 -0.26
CA ARG A 925 34.80 -13.24 0.45
C ARG A 925 35.42 -14.49 -0.18
N MET A 926 35.43 -14.62 -1.49
CA MET A 926 36.07 -15.72 -2.20
C MET A 926 37.57 -15.81 -1.86
N MET A 927 38.26 -14.69 -1.79
CA MET A 927 39.69 -14.63 -1.46
C MET A 927 39.96 -14.91 0.03
N LEU A 928 39.09 -14.49 0.93
CA LEU A 928 39.28 -14.59 2.37
C LEU A 928 38.71 -15.89 2.96
N GLU A 929 37.58 -16.38 2.44
CA GLU A 929 36.81 -17.50 2.98
C GLU A 929 36.88 -18.78 2.12
N GLY A 930 37.23 -18.64 0.82
CA GLY A 930 37.09 -19.68 -0.19
C GLY A 930 38.22 -20.70 -0.26
N GLY A 931 39.24 -20.62 0.60
CA GLY A 931 40.35 -21.55 0.61
C GLY A 931 41.62 -21.04 -0.09
N ALA A 932 42.61 -21.94 -0.27
CA ALA A 932 43.96 -21.56 -0.68
C ALA A 932 44.12 -21.41 -2.20
N THR A 933 43.44 -22.24 -2.97
CA THR A 933 43.63 -22.27 -4.43
C THR A 933 42.57 -21.47 -5.16
N PRO A 934 42.86 -20.96 -6.38
CA PRO A 934 41.84 -20.32 -7.20
C PRO A 934 40.60 -21.22 -7.45
N ALA A 935 40.77 -22.49 -7.63
CA ALA A 935 39.69 -23.45 -7.82
C ALA A 935 38.75 -23.49 -6.61
N ASP A 936 39.30 -23.55 -5.38
CA ASP A 936 38.54 -23.58 -4.14
C ASP A 936 37.73 -22.26 -3.96
N ARG A 937 38.37 -21.10 -4.22
CA ARG A 937 37.78 -19.77 -4.13
C ARG A 937 36.61 -19.61 -5.12
N LEU A 938 36.78 -20.07 -6.36
CA LEU A 938 35.74 -20.05 -7.39
C LEU A 938 34.59 -21.00 -7.03
N ALA A 939 34.88 -22.19 -6.50
CA ALA A 939 33.89 -23.13 -6.04
C ALA A 939 33.08 -22.57 -4.88
N TYR A 940 33.73 -21.88 -3.95
CA TYR A 940 33.06 -21.19 -2.84
C TYR A 940 32.12 -20.09 -3.34
N GLY A 941 32.57 -19.22 -4.24
CA GLY A 941 31.74 -18.18 -4.86
C GLY A 941 30.53 -18.78 -5.60
N PHE A 942 30.74 -19.83 -6.36
CA PHE A 942 29.65 -20.52 -7.04
C PHE A 942 28.65 -21.15 -6.07
N LYS A 943 29.12 -21.75 -4.97
CA LYS A 943 28.26 -22.32 -3.92
C LYS A 943 27.45 -21.25 -3.18
N LEU A 944 28.03 -20.07 -2.93
CA LEU A 944 27.30 -18.92 -2.35
C LEU A 944 26.07 -18.56 -3.19
N ALA A 945 26.19 -18.56 -4.52
CA ALA A 945 25.13 -18.14 -5.43
C ALA A 945 24.11 -19.25 -5.73
N THR A 946 24.57 -20.51 -5.86
CA THR A 946 23.76 -21.62 -6.38
C THR A 946 23.41 -22.70 -5.32
N SER A 947 24.00 -22.61 -4.12
CA SER A 947 23.90 -23.60 -3.03
C SER A 947 24.47 -24.98 -3.36
N ARG A 948 25.21 -25.14 -4.46
CA ARG A 948 25.89 -26.36 -4.85
C ARG A 948 27.33 -26.08 -5.29
N ASN A 949 28.15 -27.11 -5.31
CA ASN A 949 29.50 -26.99 -5.91
C ASN A 949 29.42 -27.02 -7.45
N PRO A 950 30.34 -26.30 -8.15
CA PRO A 950 30.43 -26.41 -9.59
C PRO A 950 30.87 -27.79 -10.03
N ARG A 951 30.42 -28.25 -11.20
CA ARG A 951 30.87 -29.47 -11.85
C ARG A 951 32.21 -29.26 -12.51
N GLY A 952 32.95 -30.36 -12.82
CA GLY A 952 34.29 -30.24 -13.40
C GLY A 952 34.41 -29.28 -14.56
N LYS A 953 33.51 -29.34 -15.56
CA LYS A 953 33.51 -28.42 -16.71
C LYS A 953 33.15 -26.99 -16.32
N GLU A 954 32.26 -26.80 -15.34
CA GLU A 954 31.93 -25.44 -14.83
C GLU A 954 33.15 -24.84 -14.12
N THR A 955 33.90 -25.66 -13.35
CA THR A 955 35.15 -25.24 -12.70
C THR A 955 36.21 -24.84 -13.72
N GLU A 956 36.37 -25.59 -14.80
CA GLU A 956 37.32 -25.27 -15.90
C GLU A 956 37.00 -23.91 -16.52
N VAL A 957 35.75 -23.69 -16.90
CA VAL A 957 35.31 -22.41 -17.51
C VAL A 957 35.53 -21.23 -16.55
N LEU A 958 35.23 -21.38 -15.26
CA LEU A 958 35.45 -20.34 -14.26
C LEU A 958 36.94 -20.05 -14.06
N LEU A 959 37.79 -21.09 -14.04
CA LEU A 959 39.24 -20.95 -13.92
C LEU A 959 39.87 -20.26 -15.16
N ASP A 960 39.43 -20.62 -16.35
CA ASP A 960 39.94 -20.02 -17.58
C ASP A 960 39.51 -18.54 -17.68
N SER A 961 38.26 -18.23 -17.31
CA SER A 961 37.78 -16.86 -17.19
C SER A 961 38.60 -16.07 -16.17
N PHE A 962 38.85 -16.64 -14.98
CA PHE A 962 39.68 -15.99 -13.95
C PHE A 962 41.11 -15.72 -14.45
N ARG A 963 41.79 -16.70 -15.06
CA ARG A 963 43.16 -16.52 -15.61
C ARG A 963 43.20 -15.39 -16.65
N HIS A 964 42.27 -15.41 -17.59
CA HIS A 964 42.17 -14.38 -18.63
C HIS A 964 41.97 -12.99 -18.01
N GLN A 965 41.08 -12.84 -17.04
CA GLN A 965 40.85 -11.54 -16.38
C GLN A 965 42.05 -11.11 -15.53
N LEU A 966 42.74 -12.05 -14.90
CA LEU A 966 43.94 -11.74 -14.11
C LEU A 966 45.06 -11.18 -15.01
N ASP A 967 45.30 -11.77 -16.16
CA ASP A 967 46.30 -11.31 -17.15
C ASP A 967 45.95 -9.89 -17.65
N LEU A 968 44.66 -9.63 -17.92
CA LEU A 968 44.21 -8.28 -18.32
C LEU A 968 44.47 -7.24 -17.23
N TYR A 969 44.08 -7.52 -15.97
CA TYR A 969 44.25 -6.56 -14.88
C TYR A 969 45.67 -6.46 -14.33
N GLN A 970 46.56 -7.44 -14.59
CA GLN A 970 47.98 -7.30 -14.34
C GLN A 970 48.61 -6.34 -15.34
N THR A 971 48.15 -6.38 -16.58
CA THR A 971 48.59 -5.50 -17.67
C THR A 971 48.04 -4.09 -17.53
N ASP A 972 46.72 -3.96 -17.23
CA ASP A 972 46.04 -2.68 -17.00
C ASP A 972 45.59 -2.56 -15.53
N ARG A 973 46.48 -2.12 -14.66
CA ARG A 973 46.20 -1.87 -13.24
C ARG A 973 45.24 -0.68 -13.04
N GLY A 974 45.17 0.24 -14.03
CA GLY A 974 44.23 1.35 -13.99
C GLY A 974 42.78 0.88 -14.12
N ALA A 975 42.52 -0.04 -15.04
CA ALA A 975 41.22 -0.68 -15.19
C ALA A 975 40.79 -1.44 -13.91
N ALA A 976 41.73 -2.18 -13.29
CA ALA A 976 41.46 -2.85 -12.00
C ALA A 976 41.05 -1.85 -10.91
N ALA A 977 41.83 -0.78 -10.74
CA ALA A 977 41.50 0.27 -9.73
C ALA A 977 40.16 0.93 -10.01
N LYS A 978 39.81 1.19 -11.25
CA LYS A 978 38.52 1.79 -11.65
C LYS A 978 37.35 0.86 -11.35
N LEU A 979 37.47 -0.45 -11.61
CA LEU A 979 36.46 -1.43 -11.24
C LEU A 979 36.28 -1.48 -9.71
N LEU A 980 37.36 -1.56 -8.97
CA LEU A 980 37.33 -1.71 -7.51
C LEU A 980 36.88 -0.44 -6.78
N SER A 981 36.86 0.71 -7.46
CA SER A 981 36.37 1.97 -6.90
C SER A 981 34.84 2.13 -6.97
N GLN A 982 34.13 1.18 -7.59
CA GLN A 982 32.66 1.27 -7.70
C GLN A 982 31.99 0.95 -6.36
N GLY A 983 30.99 1.78 -6.01
CA GLY A 983 30.24 1.66 -4.75
C GLY A 983 30.90 2.37 -3.58
N ASP A 984 30.18 2.49 -2.47
CA ASP A 984 30.59 3.22 -1.25
C ASP A 984 31.30 2.34 -0.20
N SER A 985 31.15 1.00 -0.27
CA SER A 985 31.86 0.13 0.67
C SER A 985 33.36 0.12 0.39
N PRO A 986 34.22 0.19 1.43
CA PRO A 986 35.67 0.18 1.21
C PRO A 986 36.13 -1.16 0.67
N SER A 987 37.09 -1.15 -0.25
CA SER A 987 37.84 -2.33 -0.70
C SER A 987 38.90 -2.71 0.33
N ASP A 988 39.12 -4.02 0.55
CA ASP A 988 40.21 -4.46 1.45
C ASP A 988 41.58 -4.20 0.80
N SER A 989 42.31 -3.22 1.34
CA SER A 989 43.61 -2.82 0.84
C SER A 989 44.74 -3.87 1.03
N LYS A 990 44.47 -4.94 1.78
CA LYS A 990 45.43 -6.04 1.98
C LYS A 990 45.43 -7.03 0.82
N LEU A 991 44.35 -7.04 0.01
CA LEU A 991 44.20 -7.94 -1.13
C LEU A 991 44.92 -7.36 -2.36
N ASN A 992 45.50 -8.26 -3.18
CA ASN A 992 46.06 -7.85 -4.47
C ASN A 992 44.97 -7.30 -5.38
N ALA A 993 45.09 -6.06 -5.82
CA ALA A 993 44.06 -5.37 -6.58
C ALA A 993 43.75 -6.01 -7.94
N SER A 994 44.77 -6.51 -8.69
CA SER A 994 44.53 -7.19 -9.96
C SER A 994 43.85 -8.52 -9.79
N GLU A 995 44.21 -9.28 -8.76
CA GLU A 995 43.59 -10.55 -8.43
C GLU A 995 42.15 -10.34 -7.96
N LEU A 996 41.90 -9.34 -7.09
CA LEU A 996 40.56 -8.99 -6.62
C LEU A 996 39.66 -8.56 -7.78
N ALA A 997 40.18 -7.76 -8.73
CA ALA A 997 39.42 -7.33 -9.90
C ALA A 997 39.06 -8.52 -10.81
N ALA A 998 39.98 -9.48 -10.96
CA ALA A 998 39.73 -10.70 -11.74
C ALA A 998 38.62 -11.56 -11.07
N TYR A 999 38.70 -11.79 -9.75
CA TYR A 999 37.64 -12.47 -9.03
C TYR A 999 36.32 -11.68 -9.07
N ALA A 1000 36.32 -10.34 -8.99
CA ALA A 1000 35.14 -9.52 -9.07
C ALA A 1000 34.41 -9.67 -10.42
N THR A 1001 35.18 -9.75 -11.51
CA THR A 1001 34.62 -10.00 -12.85
C THR A 1001 33.98 -11.38 -12.94
N VAL A 1002 34.64 -12.44 -12.41
CA VAL A 1002 34.05 -13.78 -12.39
C VAL A 1002 32.84 -13.85 -11.43
N ALA A 1003 32.87 -13.15 -10.29
CA ALA A 1003 31.73 -13.03 -9.41
C ALA A 1003 30.51 -12.38 -10.11
N SER A 1004 30.75 -11.35 -10.94
CA SER A 1004 29.70 -10.74 -11.77
C SER A 1004 29.08 -11.75 -12.76
N LEU A 1005 29.91 -12.61 -13.38
CA LEU A 1005 29.41 -13.69 -14.23
C LEU A 1005 28.57 -14.69 -13.44
N ILE A 1006 28.99 -15.09 -12.23
CA ILE A 1006 28.25 -16.00 -11.36
C ILE A 1006 26.93 -15.40 -10.94
N LEU A 1007 26.87 -14.11 -10.59
CA LEU A 1007 25.63 -13.41 -10.23
C LEU A 1007 24.65 -13.30 -11.41
N ASN A 1008 25.15 -13.35 -12.65
CA ASN A 1008 24.35 -13.27 -13.88
C ASN A 1008 23.99 -14.65 -14.46
N LEU A 1009 24.38 -15.76 -13.82
CA LEU A 1009 23.98 -17.08 -14.26
C LEU A 1009 22.46 -17.25 -14.17
N ASP A 1010 21.87 -17.91 -15.16
CA ASP A 1010 20.45 -18.29 -15.13
C ASP A 1010 20.09 -19.01 -13.81
N GLU A 1011 20.94 -19.93 -13.32
CA GLU A 1011 20.73 -20.65 -12.07
C GLU A 1011 20.73 -19.71 -10.84
N THR A 1012 21.44 -18.59 -10.90
CA THR A 1012 21.44 -17.59 -9.83
C THR A 1012 20.16 -16.77 -9.84
N ILE A 1013 19.70 -16.33 -11.00
CA ILE A 1013 18.55 -15.41 -11.13
C ILE A 1013 17.20 -16.12 -11.28
N THR A 1014 17.20 -17.46 -11.32
CA THR A 1014 15.98 -18.27 -11.38
C THR A 1014 15.84 -19.16 -10.15
N LYS A 1015 14.60 -19.44 -9.83
CA LYS A 1015 14.22 -20.50 -8.92
C LYS A 1015 14.05 -21.81 -9.73
N GLN A 1016 14.65 -22.88 -9.26
CA GLN A 1016 14.58 -24.19 -9.90
C GLN A 1016 13.96 -25.23 -9.01
#